data_fd2d29264a783c068431c05c6e47959e
#
_entry.id   fd2d29264a783c068431c05c6e47959e
#
_cell.length_a   1.000
_cell.length_b   1.000
_cell.length_c   1.000
_cell.angle_alpha   90.00
_cell.angle_beta   90.00
_cell.angle_gamma   90.00
#
_symmetry.space_group_name_H-M   'P 1'
#
loop_
_entity.id
_entity.type
_entity.pdbx_description
1 polymer ?
#
loop_
_entity_poly.entity_id
_entity_poly.type
_entity_poly.pdbx_seq_one_letter_code
_entity_poly.pdbx_strand_id
1 'polypeptide(L)'
;MNTHGFTLVREEQLSEVSGTVKLWRHEATGAELLSVLNGDENKCFGATFRTPPKDSTGVAHILEHSVLCGSEKYPVKEPFVELLKGSLQTFLNAFTFPDKTCYPVASANLQDFYNLVDVYLDAVFFPRIDEKCFQQEGWHIEADSAEGPLRYKGVVYNEMKGVYSSPDSVLAEHSQQSLFPDMTYGLDSGGNPEVIPQLTYKAFKAFHESHYHPSNTRFFFWGDDPEERRFALLAPYLSRFTARETDSAVPLQPRLDVPRQLEFPYAAGEDGDKGHVALNWLTCETADTGELLVLEMLEHILLGLPGSPLRKALIESGLGEDLTGSGLETDLRQTFFSVGLRSIVPGTAEDVEMLIMETLADLAENGVPAAAVEAAVNSVEFDLRENNSGRFPRGLAAMIRSLATWLYDGDPIAPLAWEKPLAALKARLASGEKVFEDAIRRWFLDNEHRSTVILTPDANLAAEREAAEAAKLQRLYDALSDDDHKELVALTEALRASQQAPDSPEALAAIPSLTLGDLPRENTPIPKTEDTAGDLAVLAHDIDTSGILYAEILFPLDAVPAELLPLVPLMGRSLTEMGTSKRNFVELGTLLASKTGGMDASPLVATLRGARTPVAKLCLGGKATADKADDLFALMAEVLTDADFDNRQRFTQMVLEERARLEQSLIPSGHGTVITRLRAAYSLSGRISEALGGVTYLEAIRALSDRVVSDWDSVRADLEILRGLILNRQDAVLNLTADAKTLAAAQPYAAALGRALPTAFSVPLPLDPLGAPINEALLVPAQVNYVGKGCNIYDLGYNWHGSAHVITRHLRMGWLWDQVRVQGGAYGAFCSLDRMSGTLAQVSYRDPNVEKTLATYDATADYLRKLDLSDRDLTLAIVGAIGDLDTYLLPDARGAASLARHLTDDRDDLRQQMREEILGTTRRHFTEFAEVMAEAARAGTVCVLGGSAAENAATAHGWNISKVL
;
A
#
# COMPACT_ATOMS: atom_id res chain seq x y z
N MET A 1 -0.99 -22.28 34.81
CA MET A 1 -1.61 -21.50 33.71
C MET A 1 -2.96 -22.14 33.39
N ASN A 2 -4.03 -21.37 33.31
CA ASN A 2 -5.33 -21.87 32.86
C ASN A 2 -5.37 -21.81 31.33
N THR A 3 -5.38 -22.95 30.67
CA THR A 3 -5.37 -23.06 29.20
C THR A 3 -6.75 -23.02 28.56
N HIS A 4 -7.82 -22.96 29.38
CA HIS A 4 -9.20 -22.86 28.87
C HIS A 4 -9.58 -23.90 27.80
N GLY A 5 -9.07 -25.13 27.93
CA GLY A 5 -9.34 -26.24 26.98
C GLY A 5 -8.35 -26.34 25.82
N PHE A 6 -7.31 -25.53 25.79
CA PHE A 6 -6.23 -25.69 24.82
C PHE A 6 -5.17 -26.66 25.34
N THR A 7 -4.74 -27.59 24.48
CA THR A 7 -3.64 -28.53 24.69
C THR A 7 -2.48 -28.16 23.77
N LEU A 8 -1.26 -28.10 24.36
CA LEU A 8 -0.04 -27.80 23.62
C LEU A 8 0.29 -28.95 22.66
N VAL A 9 0.40 -28.62 21.37
CA VAL A 9 0.79 -29.58 20.31
C VAL A 9 2.29 -29.55 20.09
N ARG A 10 2.88 -28.32 20.02
CA ARG A 10 4.29 -28.12 19.73
C ARG A 10 4.78 -26.82 20.33
N GLU A 11 6.05 -26.78 20.74
CA GLU A 11 6.72 -25.56 21.20
C GLU A 11 8.14 -25.54 20.61
N GLU A 12 8.54 -24.41 20.03
CA GLU A 12 9.88 -24.19 19.48
C GLU A 12 10.40 -22.79 19.81
N GLN A 13 11.71 -22.71 20.03
CA GLN A 13 12.41 -21.43 20.12
C GLN A 13 12.94 -21.09 18.73
N LEU A 14 12.51 -19.97 18.17
CA LEU A 14 12.94 -19.50 16.86
C LEU A 14 13.68 -18.16 16.95
N SER A 15 14.92 -18.16 16.45
CA SER A 15 15.75 -16.94 16.32
C SER A 15 15.13 -15.96 15.34
N GLU A 16 14.52 -16.45 14.28
CA GLU A 16 13.94 -15.69 13.19
C GLU A 16 12.78 -14.77 13.62
N VAL A 17 12.08 -15.15 14.69
CA VAL A 17 11.04 -14.31 15.30
C VAL A 17 11.43 -13.77 16.68
N SER A 18 12.70 -13.96 17.08
CA SER A 18 13.25 -13.56 18.37
C SER A 18 12.38 -14.01 19.56
N GLY A 19 11.83 -15.24 19.50
CA GLY A 19 10.85 -15.66 20.48
C GLY A 19 10.51 -17.14 20.47
N THR A 20 9.50 -17.49 21.28
CA THR A 20 8.94 -18.84 21.40
C THR A 20 7.65 -18.94 20.59
N VAL A 21 7.58 -19.93 19.71
CA VAL A 21 6.39 -20.24 18.92
C VAL A 21 5.73 -21.49 19.49
N LYS A 22 4.42 -21.42 19.77
CA LYS A 22 3.63 -22.51 20.31
C LYS A 22 2.40 -22.77 19.48
N LEU A 23 2.20 -24.00 19.07
CA LEU A 23 0.98 -24.47 18.44
C LEU A 23 0.09 -25.12 19.49
N TRP A 24 -1.11 -24.60 19.65
CA TRP A 24 -2.14 -25.09 20.57
C TRP A 24 -3.36 -25.58 19.81
N ARG A 25 -4.06 -26.58 20.35
CA ARG A 25 -5.33 -27.05 19.81
C ARG A 25 -6.39 -27.06 20.90
N HIS A 26 -7.55 -26.47 20.60
CA HIS A 26 -8.71 -26.47 21.48
C HIS A 26 -9.48 -27.80 21.38
N GLU A 27 -9.57 -28.55 22.49
CA GLU A 27 -10.08 -29.95 22.50
C GLU A 27 -11.54 -30.04 22.05
N ALA A 28 -12.40 -29.12 22.49
CA ALA A 28 -13.83 -29.17 22.21
C ALA A 28 -14.22 -28.78 20.79
N THR A 29 -13.46 -27.91 20.14
CA THR A 29 -13.81 -27.36 18.79
C THR A 29 -12.84 -27.81 17.71
N GLY A 30 -11.63 -28.26 18.07
CA GLY A 30 -10.57 -28.53 17.11
C GLY A 30 -9.87 -27.27 16.57
N ALA A 31 -10.22 -26.07 17.03
CA ALA A 31 -9.55 -24.84 16.64
C ALA A 31 -8.06 -24.87 16.95
N GLU A 32 -7.25 -24.34 16.05
CA GLU A 32 -5.81 -24.22 16.25
C GLU A 32 -5.39 -22.77 16.52
N LEU A 33 -4.42 -22.60 17.41
CA LEU A 33 -3.86 -21.32 17.79
C LEU A 33 -2.33 -21.39 17.65
N LEU A 34 -1.77 -20.56 16.77
CA LEU A 34 -0.34 -20.28 16.73
C LEU A 34 -0.03 -19.06 17.58
N SER A 35 0.67 -19.25 18.69
CA SER A 35 1.00 -18.23 19.67
C SER A 35 2.49 -17.93 19.59
N VAL A 36 2.87 -16.75 19.08
CA VAL A 36 4.25 -16.26 19.04
C VAL A 36 4.45 -15.30 20.21
N LEU A 37 5.38 -15.66 21.09
CA LEU A 37 5.74 -14.89 22.28
C LEU A 37 7.12 -14.27 22.07
N ASN A 38 7.18 -12.97 21.90
CA ASN A 38 8.42 -12.21 21.69
C ASN A 38 8.33 -10.83 22.35
N GLY A 39 9.36 -10.00 22.17
CA GLY A 39 9.43 -8.65 22.77
C GLY A 39 8.81 -7.54 21.91
N ASP A 40 8.05 -7.86 20.87
CA ASP A 40 7.43 -6.84 20.03
C ASP A 40 6.22 -6.23 20.74
N GLU A 41 6.30 -4.92 21.00
CA GLU A 41 5.19 -4.17 21.61
C GLU A 41 3.98 -4.01 20.67
N ASN A 42 4.17 -4.15 19.35
CA ASN A 42 3.08 -4.11 18.38
C ASN A 42 2.40 -5.48 18.27
N LYS A 43 1.49 -5.71 19.20
CA LYS A 43 0.73 -6.97 19.29
C LYS A 43 -0.17 -7.15 18.11
N CYS A 44 -0.20 -8.38 17.58
CA CYS A 44 -1.04 -8.73 16.44
C CYS A 44 -1.91 -9.94 16.78
N PHE A 45 -3.12 -9.91 16.26
CA PHE A 45 -4.08 -11.02 16.25
C PHE A 45 -4.62 -11.22 14.85
N GLY A 46 -4.94 -12.45 14.49
CA GLY A 46 -5.71 -12.75 13.30
C GLY A 46 -6.58 -13.99 13.49
N ALA A 47 -7.82 -13.91 12.99
CA ALA A 47 -8.69 -15.05 12.79
C ALA A 47 -8.83 -15.30 11.29
N THR A 48 -8.37 -16.45 10.81
CA THR A 48 -8.42 -16.80 9.39
C THR A 48 -9.30 -18.02 9.17
N PHE A 49 -10.21 -17.90 8.21
CA PHE A 49 -11.11 -18.98 7.78
C PHE A 49 -10.74 -19.45 6.38
N ARG A 50 -10.81 -20.76 6.13
CA ARG A 50 -10.80 -21.27 4.74
C ARG A 50 -12.17 -20.97 4.12
N THR A 51 -12.16 -20.22 3.02
CA THR A 51 -13.39 -19.74 2.35
C THR A 51 -13.30 -19.93 0.82
N PRO A 52 -12.98 -21.15 0.32
CA PRO A 52 -12.88 -21.38 -1.11
C PRO A 52 -14.26 -21.16 -1.77
N PRO A 53 -14.38 -20.23 -2.74
CA PRO A 53 -15.63 -19.99 -3.45
C PRO A 53 -15.98 -21.17 -4.37
N LYS A 54 -17.28 -21.33 -4.64
CA LYS A 54 -17.83 -22.33 -5.57
C LYS A 54 -18.32 -21.69 -6.88
N ASP A 55 -18.32 -20.38 -6.94
CA ASP A 55 -18.63 -19.55 -8.10
C ASP A 55 -17.99 -18.17 -7.97
N SER A 56 -18.11 -17.34 -8.97
CA SER A 56 -17.54 -15.97 -8.99
C SER A 56 -18.53 -14.90 -8.51
N THR A 57 -19.47 -15.23 -7.60
CA THR A 57 -20.41 -14.26 -7.02
C THR A 57 -19.79 -13.35 -5.98
N GLY A 58 -18.53 -13.58 -5.57
CA GLY A 58 -17.84 -12.78 -4.54
C GLY A 58 -18.42 -12.98 -3.14
N VAL A 59 -19.05 -14.13 -2.87
CA VAL A 59 -19.69 -14.40 -1.57
C VAL A 59 -18.75 -14.26 -0.38
N ALA A 60 -17.47 -14.67 -0.53
CA ALA A 60 -16.46 -14.55 0.52
C ALA A 60 -16.12 -13.07 0.78
N HIS A 61 -15.96 -12.26 -0.25
CA HIS A 61 -15.66 -10.83 -0.18
C HIS A 61 -16.84 -10.03 0.40
N ILE A 62 -18.05 -10.30 -0.08
CA ILE A 62 -19.26 -9.68 0.47
C ILE A 62 -19.44 -10.02 1.96
N LEU A 63 -19.09 -11.24 2.38
CA LEU A 63 -19.11 -11.62 3.80
C LEU A 63 -18.00 -10.93 4.59
N GLU A 64 -16.83 -10.74 4.02
CA GLU A 64 -15.74 -10.00 4.66
C GLU A 64 -16.22 -8.63 5.13
N HIS A 65 -16.86 -7.86 4.24
CA HIS A 65 -17.47 -6.58 4.56
C HIS A 65 -18.62 -6.72 5.57
N SER A 66 -19.53 -7.66 5.31
CA SER A 66 -20.81 -7.76 6.02
C SER A 66 -20.69 -8.20 7.48
N VAL A 67 -19.71 -9.07 7.84
CA VAL A 67 -19.53 -9.49 9.24
C VAL A 67 -19.09 -8.33 10.13
N LEU A 68 -18.47 -7.30 9.55
CA LEU A 68 -18.07 -6.08 10.25
C LEU A 68 -19.21 -5.04 10.35
N CYS A 69 -20.44 -5.38 9.88
CA CYS A 69 -21.61 -4.51 9.94
C CYS A 69 -22.52 -4.83 11.14
N GLY A 70 -21.94 -5.04 12.31
CA GLY A 70 -22.63 -5.29 13.56
C GLY A 70 -22.77 -6.76 13.95
N SER A 71 -22.76 -7.00 15.26
CA SER A 71 -22.75 -8.33 15.83
C SER A 71 -23.68 -8.45 17.04
N GLU A 72 -23.72 -9.62 17.66
CA GLU A 72 -24.59 -9.90 18.81
C GLU A 72 -24.27 -8.98 20.00
N LYS A 73 -23.02 -8.85 20.36
CA LYS A 73 -22.53 -8.04 21.48
C LYS A 73 -22.40 -6.55 21.12
N TYR A 74 -22.10 -6.27 19.84
CA TYR A 74 -21.84 -4.93 19.32
C TYR A 74 -22.83 -4.56 18.21
N PRO A 75 -24.08 -4.20 18.58
CA PRO A 75 -25.18 -4.05 17.63
C PRO A 75 -25.23 -2.68 16.95
N VAL A 76 -24.08 -2.08 16.64
CA VAL A 76 -23.95 -0.86 15.82
C VAL A 76 -23.85 -1.23 14.36
N LYS A 77 -24.17 -0.31 13.44
CA LYS A 77 -24.14 -0.59 12.00
C LYS A 77 -22.71 -0.80 11.49
N GLU A 78 -21.78 0.00 11.99
CA GLU A 78 -20.37 0.01 11.55
C GLU A 78 -19.43 -0.01 12.75
N PRO A 79 -19.28 -1.13 13.48
CA PRO A 79 -18.36 -1.25 14.62
C PRO A 79 -16.92 -0.90 14.24
N PHE A 80 -16.55 -1.25 13.00
CA PHE A 80 -15.24 -0.95 12.42
C PHE A 80 -14.97 0.57 12.43
N VAL A 81 -15.92 1.38 11.98
CA VAL A 81 -15.78 2.85 11.94
C VAL A 81 -15.74 3.44 13.35
N GLU A 82 -16.57 2.90 14.25
CA GLU A 82 -16.57 3.34 15.66
C GLU A 82 -15.23 3.04 16.35
N LEU A 83 -14.62 1.89 16.07
CA LEU A 83 -13.26 1.58 16.54
C LEU A 83 -12.24 2.55 15.95
N LEU A 84 -12.28 2.81 14.65
CA LEU A 84 -11.35 3.76 14.01
C LEU A 84 -11.39 5.16 14.64
N LYS A 85 -12.55 5.60 15.15
CA LYS A 85 -12.68 6.91 15.80
C LYS A 85 -11.87 7.03 17.09
N GLY A 86 -11.78 5.96 17.87
CA GLY A 86 -11.28 6.00 19.24
C GLY A 86 -10.30 4.89 19.64
N SER A 87 -9.54 4.35 18.71
CA SER A 87 -8.52 3.31 18.91
C SER A 87 -7.11 3.85 18.69
N LEU A 88 -6.11 3.21 19.32
CA LEU A 88 -4.67 3.38 19.08
C LEU A 88 -4.13 2.28 18.16
N GLN A 89 -5.00 1.70 17.33
CA GLN A 89 -4.64 0.62 16.46
C GLN A 89 -3.48 1.01 15.51
N THR A 90 -2.58 0.07 15.30
CA THR A 90 -1.54 0.16 14.28
C THR A 90 -1.98 -0.51 12.99
N PHE A 91 -2.97 -1.41 13.08
CA PHE A 91 -3.62 -2.05 11.95
C PHE A 91 -5.03 -2.53 12.29
N LEU A 92 -5.96 -2.25 11.41
CA LEU A 92 -7.36 -2.67 11.50
C LEU A 92 -7.92 -2.81 10.08
N ASN A 93 -8.15 -4.05 9.62
CA ASN A 93 -8.68 -4.34 8.29
C ASN A 93 -9.19 -5.79 8.23
N ALA A 94 -9.67 -6.21 7.05
CA ALA A 94 -9.91 -7.59 6.68
C ALA A 94 -9.38 -7.83 5.27
N PHE A 95 -9.18 -9.10 4.88
CA PHE A 95 -8.67 -9.47 3.57
C PHE A 95 -9.37 -10.72 3.04
N THR A 96 -9.83 -10.68 1.80
CA THR A 96 -10.28 -11.85 1.06
C THR A 96 -9.24 -12.25 0.02
N PHE A 97 -8.68 -13.43 0.20
CA PHE A 97 -7.81 -14.12 -0.75
C PHE A 97 -8.61 -15.15 -1.56
N PRO A 98 -8.02 -15.78 -2.57
CA PRO A 98 -8.74 -16.77 -3.38
C PRO A 98 -9.32 -17.97 -2.63
N ASP A 99 -8.83 -18.28 -1.43
CA ASP A 99 -9.24 -19.46 -0.65
C ASP A 99 -9.41 -19.23 0.86
N LYS A 100 -9.13 -18.00 1.33
CA LYS A 100 -9.18 -17.63 2.75
C LYS A 100 -9.68 -16.23 2.96
N THR A 101 -10.32 -16.00 4.12
CA THR A 101 -10.68 -14.67 4.59
C THR A 101 -10.04 -14.44 5.95
N CYS A 102 -9.26 -13.35 6.08
CA CYS A 102 -8.47 -13.01 7.24
C CYS A 102 -9.03 -11.77 7.93
N TYR A 103 -9.10 -11.80 9.26
CA TYR A 103 -9.56 -10.70 10.10
C TYR A 103 -8.45 -10.32 11.09
N PRO A 104 -7.47 -9.52 10.64
CA PRO A 104 -6.33 -9.11 11.45
C PRO A 104 -6.55 -7.79 12.16
N VAL A 105 -5.99 -7.69 13.37
CA VAL A 105 -5.87 -6.43 14.13
C VAL A 105 -4.50 -6.33 14.77
N ALA A 106 -4.01 -5.09 14.97
CA ALA A 106 -2.78 -4.85 15.70
C ALA A 106 -2.84 -3.54 16.51
N SER A 107 -2.22 -3.55 17.67
CA SER A 107 -2.05 -2.34 18.50
C SER A 107 -0.84 -2.49 19.45
N ALA A 108 -0.10 -1.39 19.61
CA ALA A 108 0.95 -1.33 20.63
C ALA A 108 0.36 -1.14 22.05
N ASN A 109 -0.84 -0.58 22.15
CA ASN A 109 -1.54 -0.44 23.44
C ASN A 109 -2.26 -1.74 23.84
N LEU A 110 -1.98 -2.26 25.03
CA LEU A 110 -2.48 -3.56 25.46
C LEU A 110 -4.01 -3.59 25.63
N GLN A 111 -4.61 -2.54 26.20
CA GLN A 111 -6.06 -2.49 26.40
C GLN A 111 -6.79 -2.36 25.06
N ASP A 112 -6.28 -1.51 24.19
CA ASP A 112 -6.80 -1.35 22.83
C ASP A 112 -6.74 -2.66 22.05
N PHE A 113 -5.60 -3.35 22.08
CA PHE A 113 -5.43 -4.65 21.45
C PHE A 113 -6.51 -5.66 21.87
N TYR A 114 -6.77 -5.77 23.19
CA TYR A 114 -7.79 -6.70 23.67
C TYR A 114 -9.21 -6.26 23.31
N ASN A 115 -9.48 -4.95 23.26
CA ASN A 115 -10.75 -4.42 22.77
C ASN A 115 -10.98 -4.79 21.30
N LEU A 116 -9.96 -4.61 20.44
CA LEU A 116 -10.01 -4.96 19.01
C LEU A 116 -10.26 -6.45 18.80
N VAL A 117 -9.53 -7.31 19.53
CA VAL A 117 -9.69 -8.77 19.45
C VAL A 117 -11.11 -9.19 19.83
N ASP A 118 -11.66 -8.63 20.90
CA ASP A 118 -13.00 -8.98 21.40
C ASP A 118 -14.10 -8.58 20.38
N VAL A 119 -13.99 -7.38 19.78
CA VAL A 119 -14.94 -6.94 18.76
C VAL A 119 -14.86 -7.81 17.51
N TYR A 120 -13.65 -8.17 17.05
CA TYR A 120 -13.48 -8.98 15.86
C TYR A 120 -13.95 -10.42 16.04
N LEU A 121 -13.73 -11.01 17.23
CA LEU A 121 -14.23 -12.34 17.55
C LEU A 121 -15.77 -12.38 17.54
N ASP A 122 -16.42 -11.36 18.10
CA ASP A 122 -17.89 -11.30 18.08
C ASP A 122 -18.42 -11.08 16.65
N ALA A 123 -17.77 -10.21 15.89
CA ALA A 123 -18.11 -9.92 14.51
C ALA A 123 -18.05 -11.17 13.62
N VAL A 124 -16.97 -11.94 13.66
CA VAL A 124 -16.82 -13.09 12.76
C VAL A 124 -17.68 -14.29 13.15
N PHE A 125 -17.91 -14.54 14.45
CA PHE A 125 -18.69 -15.69 14.90
C PHE A 125 -20.17 -15.41 15.07
N PHE A 126 -20.57 -14.18 15.39
CA PHE A 126 -21.97 -13.82 15.70
C PHE A 126 -22.42 -12.54 15.02
N PRO A 127 -22.14 -12.40 13.68
CA PRO A 127 -22.55 -11.21 12.96
C PRO A 127 -24.07 -11.12 12.81
N ARG A 128 -24.59 -9.92 12.65
CA ARG A 128 -26.02 -9.70 12.39
C ARG A 128 -26.42 -9.94 10.95
N ILE A 129 -25.52 -10.00 10.02
CA ILE A 129 -25.69 -10.20 8.56
C ILE A 129 -27.16 -10.38 8.10
N ASP A 130 -27.95 -9.32 8.27
CA ASP A 130 -29.34 -9.27 7.81
C ASP A 130 -29.42 -8.91 6.32
N GLU A 131 -30.64 -8.92 5.76
CA GLU A 131 -30.84 -8.68 4.34
C GLU A 131 -30.45 -7.26 3.90
N LYS A 132 -30.59 -6.25 4.79
CA LYS A 132 -30.18 -4.87 4.51
C LYS A 132 -28.65 -4.73 4.46
N CYS A 133 -27.94 -5.43 5.35
CA CYS A 133 -26.48 -5.49 5.32
C CYS A 133 -26.01 -6.13 4.00
N PHE A 134 -26.59 -7.25 3.59
CA PHE A 134 -26.31 -7.88 2.31
C PHE A 134 -26.57 -6.95 1.11
N GLN A 135 -27.68 -6.20 1.12
CA GLN A 135 -28.03 -5.24 0.07
C GLN A 135 -27.07 -4.07 0.03
N GLN A 136 -26.61 -3.59 1.18
CA GLN A 136 -25.66 -2.48 1.27
C GLN A 136 -24.27 -2.91 0.80
N GLU A 137 -23.72 -3.96 1.38
CA GLU A 137 -22.33 -4.37 1.13
C GLU A 137 -22.19 -5.19 -0.16
N GLY A 138 -23.14 -6.07 -0.46
CA GLY A 138 -23.10 -6.91 -1.64
C GLY A 138 -23.63 -6.21 -2.88
N TRP A 139 -24.95 -6.37 -3.11
CA TRP A 139 -25.64 -5.76 -4.26
C TRP A 139 -27.14 -5.65 -4.04
N HIS A 140 -27.75 -4.69 -4.69
CA HIS A 140 -29.20 -4.54 -4.80
C HIS A 140 -29.57 -3.81 -6.08
N ILE A 141 -30.88 -3.82 -6.42
CA ILE A 141 -31.44 -2.99 -7.47
C ILE A 141 -31.95 -1.70 -6.84
N GLU A 142 -31.47 -0.56 -7.30
CA GLU A 142 -31.89 0.77 -6.87
C GLU A 142 -32.87 1.36 -7.89
N ALA A 143 -33.99 1.90 -7.40
CA ALA A 143 -34.99 2.61 -8.17
C ALA A 143 -35.31 3.95 -7.49
N ASP A 144 -35.01 5.07 -8.14
CA ASP A 144 -35.31 6.42 -7.61
C ASP A 144 -36.80 6.81 -7.78
N SER A 145 -37.47 6.26 -8.77
CA SER A 145 -38.93 6.43 -9.02
C SER A 145 -39.48 5.24 -9.79
N ALA A 146 -40.78 5.08 -9.77
CA ALA A 146 -41.44 3.97 -10.45
C ALA A 146 -41.27 4.00 -11.99
N GLU A 147 -41.07 5.17 -12.56
CA GLU A 147 -40.81 5.39 -14.00
C GLU A 147 -39.33 5.57 -14.34
N GLY A 148 -38.44 5.58 -13.33
CA GLY A 148 -36.99 5.77 -13.49
C GLY A 148 -36.25 4.50 -13.92
N PRO A 149 -35.04 4.62 -14.43
CA PRO A 149 -34.22 3.46 -14.76
C PRO A 149 -33.79 2.71 -13.48
N LEU A 150 -33.74 1.38 -13.58
CA LEU A 150 -33.16 0.53 -12.55
C LEU A 150 -31.63 0.58 -12.64
N ARG A 151 -30.94 0.42 -11.50
CA ARG A 151 -29.48 0.35 -11.42
C ARG A 151 -29.05 -0.73 -10.44
N TYR A 152 -27.95 -1.42 -10.74
CA TYR A 152 -27.27 -2.22 -9.74
C TYR A 152 -26.44 -1.31 -8.84
N LYS A 153 -26.46 -1.58 -7.54
CA LYS A 153 -25.67 -0.86 -6.53
C LYS A 153 -25.26 -1.79 -5.40
N GLY A 154 -24.18 -1.48 -4.72
CA GLY A 154 -23.60 -2.22 -3.59
C GLY A 154 -22.14 -1.84 -3.44
N VAL A 155 -21.59 -1.94 -2.23
CA VAL A 155 -20.18 -1.54 -1.98
C VAL A 155 -19.24 -2.44 -2.78
N VAL A 156 -19.29 -3.76 -2.56
CA VAL A 156 -18.44 -4.73 -3.27
C VAL A 156 -18.73 -4.75 -4.77
N TYR A 157 -19.99 -4.64 -5.17
CA TYR A 157 -20.34 -4.57 -6.59
C TYR A 157 -19.64 -3.40 -7.30
N ASN A 158 -19.69 -2.20 -6.70
CA ASN A 158 -19.06 -1.00 -7.28
C ASN A 158 -17.51 -1.09 -7.22
N GLU A 159 -16.98 -1.65 -6.14
CA GLU A 159 -15.54 -1.87 -6.01
C GLU A 159 -15.01 -2.78 -7.13
N MET A 160 -15.66 -3.91 -7.35
CA MET A 160 -15.25 -4.85 -8.38
C MET A 160 -15.44 -4.31 -9.80
N LYS A 161 -16.43 -3.46 -10.05
CA LYS A 161 -16.50 -2.71 -11.33
C LYS A 161 -15.25 -1.84 -11.53
N GLY A 162 -14.73 -1.25 -10.46
CA GLY A 162 -13.47 -0.50 -10.48
C GLY A 162 -12.25 -1.39 -10.75
N VAL A 163 -12.16 -2.56 -10.14
CA VAL A 163 -11.07 -3.54 -10.35
C VAL A 163 -11.05 -4.01 -11.81
N TYR A 164 -12.20 -4.39 -12.36
CA TYR A 164 -12.33 -4.87 -13.74
C TYR A 164 -12.17 -3.78 -14.81
N SER A 165 -12.04 -2.52 -14.43
CA SER A 165 -11.66 -1.45 -15.37
C SER A 165 -10.14 -1.27 -15.51
N SER A 166 -9.33 -1.98 -14.71
CA SER A 166 -7.87 -1.97 -14.79
C SER A 166 -7.35 -3.10 -15.68
N PRO A 167 -6.61 -2.84 -16.76
CA PRO A 167 -6.04 -3.89 -17.60
C PRO A 167 -5.10 -4.84 -16.84
N ASP A 168 -4.30 -4.31 -15.91
CA ASP A 168 -3.39 -5.12 -15.09
C ASP A 168 -4.15 -6.09 -14.18
N SER A 169 -5.27 -5.64 -13.59
CA SER A 169 -6.12 -6.49 -12.75
C SER A 169 -6.80 -7.60 -13.59
N VAL A 170 -7.28 -7.24 -14.76
CA VAL A 170 -7.88 -8.21 -15.71
C VAL A 170 -6.86 -9.25 -16.16
N LEU A 171 -5.61 -8.82 -16.46
CA LEU A 171 -4.53 -9.73 -16.84
C LEU A 171 -4.17 -10.69 -15.71
N ALA A 172 -4.02 -10.18 -14.49
CA ALA A 172 -3.68 -10.98 -13.31
C ALA A 172 -4.76 -12.03 -13.02
N GLU A 173 -6.03 -11.65 -13.06
CA GLU A 173 -7.18 -12.55 -12.85
C GLU A 173 -7.20 -13.67 -13.90
N HIS A 174 -7.09 -13.33 -15.18
CA HIS A 174 -7.07 -14.33 -16.26
C HIS A 174 -5.80 -15.19 -16.25
N SER A 175 -4.65 -14.65 -15.80
CA SER A 175 -3.41 -15.40 -15.63
C SER A 175 -3.60 -16.49 -14.58
N GLN A 176 -4.12 -16.16 -13.40
CA GLN A 176 -4.43 -17.15 -12.37
C GLN A 176 -5.45 -18.18 -12.87
N GLN A 177 -6.60 -17.75 -13.37
CA GLN A 177 -7.68 -18.65 -13.82
C GLN A 177 -7.23 -19.60 -14.91
N SER A 178 -6.33 -19.16 -15.81
CA SER A 178 -5.82 -19.98 -16.90
C SER A 178 -5.05 -21.22 -16.43
N LEU A 179 -4.40 -21.12 -15.26
CA LEU A 179 -3.63 -22.21 -14.65
C LEU A 179 -4.49 -23.16 -13.79
N PHE A 180 -5.67 -22.71 -13.35
CA PHE A 180 -6.50 -23.45 -12.40
C PHE A 180 -7.95 -23.69 -12.92
N PRO A 181 -8.12 -24.27 -14.11
CA PRO A 181 -9.45 -24.36 -14.76
C PRO A 181 -10.46 -25.24 -14.02
N ASP A 182 -10.00 -26.17 -13.17
CA ASP A 182 -10.84 -27.24 -12.62
C ASP A 182 -11.12 -27.06 -11.11
N MET A 183 -10.68 -25.92 -10.51
CA MET A 183 -10.80 -25.75 -9.07
C MET A 183 -11.05 -24.29 -8.64
N THR A 184 -11.09 -24.03 -7.33
CA THR A 184 -11.46 -22.74 -6.74
C THR A 184 -10.64 -21.55 -7.25
N TYR A 185 -9.36 -21.73 -7.59
CA TYR A 185 -8.52 -20.65 -8.11
C TYR A 185 -8.81 -20.27 -9.58
N GLY A 186 -9.66 -21.06 -10.27
CA GLY A 186 -10.26 -20.69 -11.56
C GLY A 186 -11.50 -19.79 -11.42
N LEU A 187 -11.86 -19.42 -10.16
CA LEU A 187 -12.99 -18.56 -9.83
C LEU A 187 -12.49 -17.26 -9.22
N ASP A 188 -13.27 -16.19 -9.38
CA ASP A 188 -12.98 -14.91 -8.74
C ASP A 188 -13.60 -14.84 -7.34
N SER A 189 -12.77 -14.90 -6.30
CA SER A 189 -13.21 -14.78 -4.90
C SER A 189 -13.66 -13.37 -4.54
N GLY A 190 -13.13 -12.34 -5.20
CA GLY A 190 -13.53 -10.95 -5.07
C GLY A 190 -14.92 -10.68 -5.67
N GLY A 191 -15.25 -11.43 -6.71
CA GLY A 191 -16.52 -11.37 -7.40
C GLY A 191 -16.47 -10.70 -8.77
N ASN A 192 -16.95 -11.39 -9.78
CA ASN A 192 -17.11 -10.83 -11.11
C ASN A 192 -18.38 -9.96 -11.16
N PRO A 193 -18.30 -8.67 -11.56
CA PRO A 193 -19.47 -7.78 -11.60
C PRO A 193 -20.67 -8.30 -12.42
N GLU A 194 -20.43 -9.12 -13.44
CA GLU A 194 -21.49 -9.74 -14.24
C GLU A 194 -22.16 -10.92 -13.52
N VAL A 195 -21.48 -11.50 -12.52
CA VAL A 195 -21.92 -12.69 -11.77
C VAL A 195 -22.43 -12.31 -10.37
N ILE A 196 -21.87 -11.31 -9.70
CA ILE A 196 -22.29 -10.83 -8.37
C ILE A 196 -23.82 -10.73 -8.23
N PRO A 197 -24.58 -10.18 -9.21
CA PRO A 197 -26.04 -10.08 -9.10
C PRO A 197 -26.81 -11.41 -9.11
N GLN A 198 -26.13 -12.55 -9.18
CA GLN A 198 -26.73 -13.88 -9.03
C GLN A 198 -26.70 -14.39 -7.60
N LEU A 199 -25.88 -13.78 -6.72
CA LEU A 199 -25.81 -14.17 -5.31
C LEU A 199 -27.13 -13.84 -4.60
N THR A 200 -27.73 -14.85 -3.97
CA THR A 200 -28.95 -14.67 -3.16
C THR A 200 -28.59 -14.50 -1.69
N TYR A 201 -29.40 -13.76 -0.94
CA TYR A 201 -29.26 -13.63 0.52
C TYR A 201 -29.23 -14.99 1.24
N LYS A 202 -30.00 -15.96 0.77
CA LYS A 202 -29.99 -17.32 1.32
C LYS A 202 -28.63 -18.02 1.14
N ALA A 203 -28.03 -17.93 -0.04
CA ALA A 203 -26.72 -18.52 -0.32
C ALA A 203 -25.61 -17.82 0.48
N PHE A 204 -25.66 -16.50 0.55
CA PHE A 204 -24.76 -15.68 1.36
C PHE A 204 -24.77 -16.08 2.84
N LYS A 205 -25.95 -16.20 3.45
CA LYS A 205 -26.09 -16.61 4.84
C LYS A 205 -25.61 -18.05 5.09
N ALA A 206 -25.98 -18.97 4.18
CA ALA A 206 -25.55 -20.37 4.27
C ALA A 206 -24.02 -20.51 4.16
N PHE A 207 -23.35 -19.66 3.40
CA PHE A 207 -21.88 -19.66 3.31
C PHE A 207 -21.24 -19.27 4.64
N HIS A 208 -21.72 -18.21 5.32
CA HIS A 208 -21.28 -17.86 6.67
C HIS A 208 -21.51 -19.04 7.64
N GLU A 209 -22.73 -19.55 7.71
CA GLU A 209 -23.07 -20.65 8.61
C GLU A 209 -22.20 -21.91 8.40
N SER A 210 -21.74 -22.17 7.16
CA SER A 210 -20.91 -23.33 6.85
C SER A 210 -19.42 -23.10 7.12
N HIS A 211 -18.85 -21.91 6.84
CA HIS A 211 -17.41 -21.68 6.86
C HIS A 211 -16.91 -20.96 8.11
N TYR A 212 -17.71 -20.09 8.74
CA TYR A 212 -17.30 -19.31 9.92
C TYR A 212 -17.52 -20.08 11.21
N HIS A 213 -16.64 -21.04 11.45
CA HIS A 213 -16.72 -21.92 12.60
C HIS A 213 -15.31 -22.17 13.19
N PRO A 214 -15.17 -22.32 14.54
CA PRO A 214 -13.87 -22.56 15.15
C PRO A 214 -13.10 -23.77 14.56
N SER A 215 -13.77 -24.86 14.15
CA SER A 215 -13.13 -26.01 13.51
C SER A 215 -12.48 -25.69 12.15
N ASN A 216 -12.85 -24.56 11.53
CA ASN A 216 -12.32 -24.07 10.26
C ASN A 216 -11.42 -22.83 10.45
N THR A 217 -11.13 -22.45 11.71
CA THR A 217 -10.41 -21.22 12.02
C THR A 217 -8.96 -21.52 12.39
N ARG A 218 -8.04 -20.66 11.90
CA ARG A 218 -6.66 -20.55 12.36
C ARG A 218 -6.53 -19.26 13.15
N PHE A 219 -6.27 -19.34 14.47
CA PHE A 219 -6.01 -18.18 15.32
C PHE A 219 -4.51 -17.94 15.41
N PHE A 220 -4.12 -16.69 15.22
CA PHE A 220 -2.73 -16.26 15.33
C PHE A 220 -2.60 -15.13 16.35
N PHE A 221 -1.59 -15.23 17.24
CA PHE A 221 -1.20 -14.15 18.13
C PHE A 221 0.30 -13.92 18.08
N TRP A 222 0.68 -12.66 18.16
CA TRP A 222 2.07 -12.21 18.16
C TRP A 222 2.24 -11.06 19.15
N GLY A 223 3.34 -11.05 19.92
CA GLY A 223 3.72 -9.91 20.74
C GLY A 223 4.10 -10.27 22.16
N ASP A 224 4.26 -9.22 22.98
CA ASP A 224 4.73 -9.26 24.36
C ASP A 224 3.61 -9.48 25.39
N ASP A 225 2.37 -9.65 24.96
CA ASP A 225 1.24 -9.86 25.85
C ASP A 225 1.23 -11.24 26.51
N PRO A 226 0.68 -11.37 27.74
CA PRO A 226 0.64 -12.63 28.45
C PRO A 226 -0.21 -13.72 27.75
N GLU A 227 0.37 -14.89 27.45
CA GLU A 227 -0.29 -15.99 26.74
C GLU A 227 -1.61 -16.44 27.40
N GLU A 228 -1.69 -16.40 28.74
CA GLU A 228 -2.92 -16.74 29.47
C GLU A 228 -4.11 -15.82 29.12
N ARG A 229 -3.83 -14.56 28.80
CA ARG A 229 -4.86 -13.62 28.37
C ARG A 229 -5.38 -13.97 26.96
N ARG A 230 -4.52 -14.50 26.08
CA ARG A 230 -4.91 -14.98 24.75
C ARG A 230 -5.97 -16.10 24.85
N PHE A 231 -5.75 -17.07 25.71
CA PHE A 231 -6.75 -18.13 25.97
C PHE A 231 -8.04 -17.57 26.58
N ALA A 232 -7.92 -16.65 27.54
CA ALA A 232 -9.05 -16.04 28.21
C ALA A 232 -9.93 -15.22 27.25
N LEU A 233 -9.36 -14.59 26.24
CA LEU A 233 -10.10 -13.88 25.18
C LEU A 233 -10.89 -14.83 24.28
N LEU A 234 -10.28 -15.95 23.88
CA LEU A 234 -10.91 -16.93 22.99
C LEU A 234 -12.00 -17.76 23.68
N ALA A 235 -11.82 -18.08 24.96
CA ALA A 235 -12.66 -19.02 25.69
C ALA A 235 -14.17 -18.72 25.67
N PRO A 236 -14.66 -17.48 25.89
CA PRO A 236 -16.10 -17.17 25.85
C PRO A 236 -16.73 -17.51 24.50
N TYR A 237 -16.02 -17.28 23.42
CA TYR A 237 -16.46 -17.55 22.06
C TYR A 237 -16.44 -19.05 21.76
N LEU A 238 -15.32 -19.72 22.00
CA LEU A 238 -15.15 -21.15 21.70
C LEU A 238 -16.09 -22.05 22.52
N SER A 239 -16.47 -21.65 23.72
CA SER A 239 -17.39 -22.40 24.61
C SER A 239 -18.80 -22.55 24.00
N ARG A 240 -19.14 -21.76 22.99
CA ARG A 240 -20.46 -21.78 22.32
C ARG A 240 -20.51 -22.80 21.17
N PHE A 241 -19.39 -23.46 20.85
CA PHE A 241 -19.25 -24.37 19.71
C PHE A 241 -18.77 -25.77 20.12
N THR A 242 -19.08 -26.74 19.28
CA THR A 242 -18.51 -28.09 19.34
C THR A 242 -17.86 -28.42 17.99
N ALA A 243 -16.89 -29.33 17.97
CA ALA A 243 -16.21 -29.71 16.74
C ALA A 243 -17.21 -30.18 15.66
N ARG A 244 -16.97 -29.78 14.42
CA ARG A 244 -17.68 -30.27 13.24
C ARG A 244 -16.73 -30.35 12.04
N GLU A 245 -17.09 -31.15 11.06
CA GLU A 245 -16.43 -31.13 9.75
C GLU A 245 -16.93 -29.93 8.93
N THR A 246 -16.02 -29.30 8.19
CA THR A 246 -16.31 -28.19 7.27
C THR A 246 -15.83 -28.56 5.87
N ASP A 247 -16.71 -28.43 4.87
CA ASP A 247 -16.34 -28.61 3.44
C ASP A 247 -15.61 -27.38 2.92
N SER A 248 -14.35 -27.24 3.35
CA SER A 248 -13.48 -26.09 3.02
C SER A 248 -12.11 -26.52 2.48
N ALA A 249 -11.96 -27.78 2.08
CA ALA A 249 -10.71 -28.27 1.52
C ALA A 249 -10.43 -27.59 0.17
N VAL A 250 -9.17 -27.20 -0.03
CA VAL A 250 -8.67 -26.67 -1.30
C VAL A 250 -7.92 -27.79 -2.01
N PRO A 251 -8.48 -28.39 -3.08
CA PRO A 251 -7.79 -29.46 -3.81
C PRO A 251 -6.61 -28.93 -4.61
N LEU A 252 -5.74 -29.82 -5.09
CA LEU A 252 -4.69 -29.48 -6.03
C LEU A 252 -5.26 -29.49 -7.46
N GLN A 253 -4.84 -28.51 -8.27
CA GLN A 253 -5.08 -28.53 -9.70
C GLN A 253 -4.27 -29.66 -10.35
N PRO A 254 -4.91 -30.60 -11.07
CA PRO A 254 -4.17 -31.57 -11.87
C PRO A 254 -3.30 -30.89 -12.94
N ARG A 255 -2.13 -31.47 -13.21
CA ARG A 255 -1.25 -30.91 -14.25
C ARG A 255 -1.93 -30.93 -15.61
N LEU A 256 -1.77 -29.87 -16.36
CA LEU A 256 -2.15 -29.82 -17.78
C LEU A 256 -1.13 -30.61 -18.61
N ASP A 257 -1.61 -31.29 -19.64
CA ASP A 257 -0.77 -32.10 -20.55
C ASP A 257 -0.24 -31.30 -21.75
N VAL A 258 -0.76 -30.09 -21.96
CA VAL A 258 -0.38 -29.20 -23.05
C VAL A 258 -0.51 -27.73 -22.63
N PRO A 259 0.38 -26.85 -23.11
CA PRO A 259 0.26 -25.41 -22.90
C PRO A 259 -1.05 -24.85 -23.47
N ARG A 260 -1.53 -23.75 -22.87
CA ARG A 260 -2.74 -23.06 -23.27
C ARG A 260 -2.40 -21.66 -23.75
N GLN A 261 -3.10 -21.19 -24.78
CA GLN A 261 -3.09 -19.79 -25.19
C GLN A 261 -4.52 -19.26 -25.12
N LEU A 262 -4.69 -18.14 -24.43
CA LEU A 262 -5.99 -17.53 -24.17
C LEU A 262 -5.90 -16.04 -24.48
N GLU A 263 -6.93 -15.53 -25.15
CA GLU A 263 -7.02 -14.13 -25.55
C GLU A 263 -8.32 -13.53 -25.01
N PHE A 264 -8.21 -12.34 -24.42
CA PHE A 264 -9.32 -11.61 -23.82
C PHE A 264 -9.29 -10.14 -24.24
N PRO A 265 -10.45 -9.52 -24.50
CA PRO A 265 -10.51 -8.09 -24.72
C PRO A 265 -10.44 -7.34 -23.40
N TYR A 266 -9.82 -6.16 -23.41
CA TYR A 266 -9.92 -5.20 -22.33
C TYR A 266 -10.39 -3.83 -22.83
N ALA A 267 -11.06 -3.06 -21.96
CA ALA A 267 -11.57 -1.74 -22.33
C ALA A 267 -10.39 -0.77 -22.49
N ALA A 268 -10.04 -0.47 -23.72
CA ALA A 268 -9.04 0.53 -24.08
C ALA A 268 -9.70 1.91 -24.22
N GLY A 269 -8.93 3.01 -23.99
CA GLY A 269 -9.37 4.36 -24.34
C GLY A 269 -9.43 4.54 -25.88
N GLU A 270 -9.98 5.67 -26.35
CA GLU A 270 -10.12 5.96 -27.79
C GLU A 270 -8.79 5.88 -28.57
N ASP A 271 -7.67 6.19 -27.90
CA ASP A 271 -6.31 6.11 -28.48
C ASP A 271 -5.57 4.81 -28.08
N GLY A 272 -6.22 3.87 -27.40
CA GLY A 272 -5.62 2.63 -26.91
C GLY A 272 -5.51 1.58 -28.02
N ASP A 273 -4.31 1.39 -28.57
CA ASP A 273 -4.01 0.41 -29.62
C ASP A 273 -3.00 -0.68 -29.19
N LYS A 274 -2.67 -0.73 -27.89
CA LYS A 274 -1.63 -1.60 -27.32
C LYS A 274 -2.23 -2.81 -26.58
N GLY A 275 -1.60 -3.98 -26.73
CA GLY A 275 -1.96 -5.19 -26.00
C GLY A 275 -1.07 -5.44 -24.79
N HIS A 276 -1.41 -6.49 -24.03
CA HIS A 276 -0.57 -7.01 -22.95
C HIS A 276 -0.45 -8.52 -23.10
N VAL A 277 0.68 -9.10 -22.70
CA VAL A 277 0.88 -10.55 -22.72
C VAL A 277 1.59 -11.00 -21.46
N ALA A 278 1.13 -12.11 -20.86
CA ALA A 278 1.79 -12.77 -19.75
C ALA A 278 1.90 -14.29 -20.00
N LEU A 279 3.09 -14.82 -19.74
CA LEU A 279 3.33 -16.25 -19.66
C LEU A 279 3.26 -16.68 -18.21
N ASN A 280 2.58 -17.77 -17.92
CA ASN A 280 2.28 -18.25 -16.59
C ASN A 280 2.62 -19.73 -16.47
N TRP A 281 3.24 -20.15 -15.37
CA TRP A 281 3.59 -21.55 -15.08
C TRP A 281 3.15 -21.96 -13.69
N LEU A 282 2.43 -23.06 -13.56
CA LEU A 282 2.17 -23.67 -12.27
C LEU A 282 3.45 -24.32 -11.75
N THR A 283 3.87 -23.98 -10.53
CA THR A 283 5.12 -24.43 -9.95
C THR A 283 4.93 -25.43 -8.81
N CYS A 284 5.53 -25.25 -7.64
CA CYS A 284 5.48 -26.19 -6.53
C CYS A 284 4.28 -25.97 -5.59
N GLU A 285 4.07 -26.87 -4.64
CA GLU A 285 3.19 -26.60 -3.49
C GLU A 285 3.93 -25.77 -2.45
N THR A 286 3.25 -24.84 -1.79
CA THR A 286 3.80 -23.98 -0.72
C THR A 286 4.31 -24.77 0.48
N ALA A 287 3.88 -26.05 0.64
CA ALA A 287 4.39 -26.97 1.65
C ALA A 287 5.86 -27.35 1.45
N ASP A 288 6.40 -27.25 0.23
CA ASP A 288 7.82 -27.46 -0.07
C ASP A 288 8.60 -26.15 0.11
N THR A 289 8.82 -25.78 1.37
CA THR A 289 9.51 -24.53 1.74
C THR A 289 10.95 -24.44 1.21
N GLY A 290 11.59 -25.58 0.94
CA GLY A 290 12.94 -25.60 0.35
C GLY A 290 12.93 -25.24 -1.14
N GLU A 291 11.99 -25.79 -1.90
CA GLU A 291 11.83 -25.48 -3.31
C GLU A 291 11.26 -24.09 -3.52
N LEU A 292 10.36 -23.64 -2.62
CA LEU A 292 9.82 -22.28 -2.63
C LEU A 292 10.96 -21.25 -2.50
N LEU A 293 11.89 -21.44 -1.57
CA LEU A 293 13.05 -20.57 -1.40
C LEU A 293 13.97 -20.55 -2.66
N VAL A 294 14.10 -21.67 -3.35
CA VAL A 294 14.82 -21.73 -4.63
C VAL A 294 14.11 -20.89 -5.69
N LEU A 295 12.78 -20.94 -5.76
CA LEU A 295 11.99 -20.18 -6.72
C LEU A 295 12.00 -18.67 -6.39
N GLU A 296 11.93 -18.27 -5.12
CA GLU A 296 12.07 -16.87 -4.68
C GLU A 296 13.44 -16.27 -5.10
N MET A 297 14.52 -17.02 -4.91
CA MET A 297 15.84 -16.59 -5.37
C MET A 297 15.94 -16.59 -6.89
N LEU A 298 15.32 -17.55 -7.56
CA LEU A 298 15.30 -17.60 -9.02
C LEU A 298 14.52 -16.42 -9.61
N GLU A 299 13.39 -16.02 -9.02
CA GLU A 299 12.68 -14.80 -9.39
C GLU A 299 13.61 -13.59 -9.29
N HIS A 300 14.32 -13.43 -8.16
CA HIS A 300 15.27 -12.33 -7.99
C HIS A 300 16.38 -12.35 -9.05
N ILE A 301 16.92 -13.53 -9.39
CA ILE A 301 17.90 -13.71 -10.48
C ILE A 301 17.32 -13.24 -11.81
N LEU A 302 16.09 -13.65 -12.14
CA LEU A 302 15.46 -13.42 -13.43
C LEU A 302 14.97 -11.98 -13.60
N LEU A 303 14.39 -11.40 -12.53
CA LEU A 303 13.59 -10.16 -12.61
C LEU A 303 13.99 -9.09 -11.58
N GLY A 304 14.68 -9.44 -10.49
CA GLY A 304 14.82 -8.60 -9.30
C GLY A 304 15.65 -7.31 -9.49
N LEU A 305 16.55 -7.28 -10.46
CA LEU A 305 17.41 -6.12 -10.75
C LEU A 305 17.21 -5.63 -12.18
N PRO A 306 17.49 -4.34 -12.47
CA PRO A 306 17.47 -3.82 -13.85
C PRO A 306 18.38 -4.60 -14.82
N GLY A 307 19.46 -5.18 -14.32
CA GLY A 307 20.39 -6.02 -15.07
C GLY A 307 20.09 -7.51 -15.02
N SER A 308 19.02 -7.95 -14.37
CA SER A 308 18.57 -9.36 -14.34
C SER A 308 18.30 -9.88 -15.75
N PRO A 309 18.74 -11.10 -16.10
CA PRO A 309 18.81 -11.55 -17.50
C PRO A 309 17.46 -11.46 -18.23
N LEU A 310 16.39 -11.96 -17.64
CA LEU A 310 15.08 -11.99 -18.30
C LEU A 310 14.46 -10.59 -18.35
N ARG A 311 14.54 -9.80 -17.26
CA ARG A 311 14.10 -8.41 -17.24
C ARG A 311 14.82 -7.59 -18.32
N LYS A 312 16.14 -7.70 -18.38
CA LYS A 312 16.95 -6.98 -19.36
C LYS A 312 16.60 -7.36 -20.78
N ALA A 313 16.48 -8.66 -21.09
CA ALA A 313 16.12 -9.13 -22.42
C ALA A 313 14.75 -8.57 -22.87
N LEU A 314 13.75 -8.59 -21.98
CA LEU A 314 12.42 -8.08 -22.26
C LEU A 314 12.41 -6.56 -22.49
N ILE A 315 13.02 -5.79 -21.61
CA ILE A 315 13.06 -4.31 -21.71
C ILE A 315 13.88 -3.85 -22.95
N GLU A 316 15.02 -4.50 -23.22
CA GLU A 316 15.87 -4.14 -24.37
C GLU A 316 15.32 -4.61 -25.74
N SER A 317 14.35 -5.52 -25.77
CA SER A 317 13.74 -6.03 -26.99
C SER A 317 12.98 -4.97 -27.79
N GLY A 318 12.42 -3.97 -27.12
CA GLY A 318 11.53 -2.98 -27.73
C GLY A 318 10.16 -3.53 -28.15
N LEU A 319 9.79 -4.76 -27.73
CA LEU A 319 8.50 -5.38 -28.02
C LEU A 319 7.36 -4.80 -27.19
N GLY A 320 7.65 -4.21 -26.05
CA GLY A 320 6.71 -3.56 -25.17
C GLY A 320 7.37 -2.40 -24.40
N GLU A 321 6.60 -1.74 -23.53
CA GLU A 321 7.07 -0.55 -22.81
C GLU A 321 7.56 -0.86 -21.39
N ASP A 322 7.00 -1.89 -20.73
CA ASP A 322 7.41 -2.30 -19.39
C ASP A 322 7.00 -3.76 -19.13
N LEU A 323 7.53 -4.33 -18.05
CA LEU A 323 7.16 -5.68 -17.61
C LEU A 323 5.71 -5.73 -17.12
N THR A 324 5.13 -6.92 -17.22
CA THR A 324 3.89 -7.30 -16.56
C THR A 324 3.99 -8.73 -16.02
N GLY A 325 3.00 -9.15 -15.24
CA GLY A 325 3.01 -10.41 -14.51
C GLY A 325 3.35 -10.20 -13.03
N SER A 326 2.92 -11.15 -12.18
CA SER A 326 3.06 -11.06 -10.72
C SER A 326 4.43 -11.53 -10.19
N GLY A 327 5.33 -12.02 -11.07
CA GLY A 327 6.48 -12.77 -10.60
C GLY A 327 6.05 -14.11 -9.99
N LEU A 328 6.63 -14.48 -8.83
CA LEU A 328 6.27 -15.69 -8.10
C LEU A 328 5.10 -15.42 -7.13
N GLU A 329 3.93 -15.99 -7.42
CA GLU A 329 2.76 -15.94 -6.53
C GLU A 329 2.82 -17.07 -5.50
N THR A 330 2.82 -16.72 -4.20
CA THR A 330 3.05 -17.65 -3.10
C THR A 330 1.87 -17.79 -2.13
N ASP A 331 0.79 -17.01 -2.31
CA ASP A 331 -0.35 -16.98 -1.38
C ASP A 331 -1.41 -18.06 -1.64
N LEU A 332 -1.19 -18.92 -2.64
CA LEU A 332 -2.03 -20.06 -3.01
C LEU A 332 -1.43 -21.39 -2.54
N ARG A 333 -2.22 -22.44 -2.52
CA ARG A 333 -1.73 -23.80 -2.20
C ARG A 333 -0.68 -24.31 -3.17
N GLN A 334 -0.85 -24.02 -4.47
CA GLN A 334 0.13 -24.28 -5.51
C GLN A 334 0.59 -22.92 -6.04
N THR A 335 1.88 -22.69 -6.01
CA THR A 335 2.48 -21.45 -6.46
C THR A 335 2.50 -21.38 -7.98
N PHE A 336 2.57 -20.17 -8.54
CA PHE A 336 2.78 -19.99 -9.96
C PHE A 336 3.72 -18.81 -10.24
N PHE A 337 4.34 -18.83 -11.40
CA PHE A 337 5.21 -17.75 -11.86
C PHE A 337 4.59 -17.10 -13.09
N SER A 338 4.61 -15.76 -13.15
CA SER A 338 4.03 -14.98 -14.22
C SER A 338 4.98 -13.87 -14.67
N VAL A 339 5.25 -13.77 -15.97
CA VAL A 339 6.07 -12.71 -16.55
C VAL A 339 5.65 -12.39 -17.98
N GLY A 340 5.75 -11.13 -18.38
CA GLY A 340 5.43 -10.70 -19.72
C GLY A 340 5.71 -9.23 -19.99
N LEU A 341 5.10 -8.68 -21.00
CA LEU A 341 5.21 -7.27 -21.39
C LEU A 341 3.85 -6.61 -21.53
N ARG A 342 3.77 -5.37 -21.08
CA ARG A 342 2.64 -4.47 -21.34
C ARG A 342 2.93 -3.56 -22.54
N SER A 343 1.87 -2.97 -23.07
CA SER A 343 1.94 -2.03 -24.20
C SER A 343 2.62 -2.64 -25.44
N ILE A 344 2.38 -3.93 -25.71
CA ILE A 344 2.86 -4.59 -26.91
C ILE A 344 2.02 -4.20 -28.14
N VAL A 345 2.62 -4.27 -29.31
CA VAL A 345 1.86 -4.17 -30.58
C VAL A 345 0.98 -5.42 -30.72
N PRO A 346 -0.34 -5.31 -30.97
CA PRO A 346 -1.18 -6.48 -31.20
C PRO A 346 -0.62 -7.40 -32.28
N GLY A 347 -0.55 -8.71 -31.97
CA GLY A 347 0.02 -9.72 -32.86
C GLY A 347 1.51 -10.04 -32.62
N THR A 348 2.19 -9.38 -31.67
CA THR A 348 3.60 -9.68 -31.31
C THR A 348 3.75 -10.54 -30.06
N ALA A 349 2.67 -11.10 -29.54
CA ALA A 349 2.69 -11.92 -28.32
C ALA A 349 3.59 -13.16 -28.46
N GLU A 350 3.61 -13.80 -29.66
CA GLU A 350 4.48 -14.96 -29.94
C GLU A 350 5.97 -14.59 -29.91
N ASP A 351 6.33 -13.37 -30.31
CA ASP A 351 7.72 -12.88 -30.27
C ASP A 351 8.18 -12.70 -28.81
N VAL A 352 7.27 -12.23 -27.94
CA VAL A 352 7.53 -12.10 -26.50
C VAL A 352 7.69 -13.49 -25.85
N GLU A 353 6.80 -14.44 -26.17
CA GLU A 353 6.90 -15.83 -25.68
C GLU A 353 8.23 -16.45 -26.11
N MET A 354 8.60 -16.33 -27.37
CA MET A 354 9.85 -16.86 -27.91
C MET A 354 11.06 -16.27 -27.20
N LEU A 355 11.10 -14.95 -27.00
CA LEU A 355 12.19 -14.27 -26.29
C LEU A 355 12.33 -14.77 -24.84
N ILE A 356 11.23 -14.95 -24.13
CA ILE A 356 11.22 -15.48 -22.75
C ILE A 356 11.80 -16.90 -22.74
N MET A 357 11.29 -17.77 -23.62
CA MET A 357 11.70 -19.18 -23.67
C MET A 357 13.16 -19.33 -24.10
N GLU A 358 13.63 -18.55 -25.06
CA GLU A 358 15.03 -18.55 -25.51
C GLU A 358 15.97 -18.07 -24.39
N THR A 359 15.59 -17.01 -23.66
CA THR A 359 16.37 -16.48 -22.53
C THR A 359 16.49 -17.52 -21.41
N LEU A 360 15.38 -18.19 -21.05
CA LEU A 360 15.39 -19.26 -20.06
C LEU A 360 16.22 -20.47 -20.51
N ALA A 361 16.14 -20.85 -21.79
CA ALA A 361 16.94 -21.93 -22.37
C ALA A 361 18.44 -21.60 -22.33
N ASP A 362 18.83 -20.39 -22.68
CA ASP A 362 20.22 -19.94 -22.62
C ASP A 362 20.80 -20.03 -21.20
N LEU A 363 20.03 -19.55 -20.20
CA LEU A 363 20.43 -19.65 -18.80
C LEU A 363 20.56 -21.11 -18.31
N ALA A 364 19.66 -21.97 -18.74
CA ALA A 364 19.69 -23.38 -18.39
C ALA A 364 20.87 -24.14 -19.03
N GLU A 365 21.26 -23.78 -20.26
CA GLU A 365 22.35 -24.43 -20.99
C GLU A 365 23.73 -23.86 -20.62
N ASN A 366 23.86 -22.55 -20.64
CA ASN A 366 25.14 -21.84 -20.48
C ASN A 366 25.47 -21.49 -19.02
N GLY A 367 24.48 -21.61 -18.12
CA GLY A 367 24.59 -21.39 -16.69
C GLY A 367 24.13 -19.99 -16.25
N VAL A 368 23.66 -19.92 -15.01
CA VAL A 368 23.31 -18.66 -14.36
C VAL A 368 24.59 -17.96 -13.90
N PRO A 369 24.77 -16.66 -14.15
CA PRO A 369 25.97 -15.92 -13.70
C PRO A 369 26.18 -16.03 -12.19
N ALA A 370 27.37 -16.45 -11.75
CA ALA A 370 27.69 -16.64 -10.33
C ALA A 370 27.46 -15.37 -9.49
N ALA A 371 27.75 -14.21 -10.05
CA ALA A 371 27.50 -12.92 -9.39
C ALA A 371 26.00 -12.64 -9.18
N ALA A 372 25.14 -13.04 -10.11
CA ALA A 372 23.69 -12.92 -9.95
C ALA A 372 23.16 -13.86 -8.85
N VAL A 373 23.76 -15.06 -8.74
CA VAL A 373 23.44 -16.01 -7.65
C VAL A 373 23.86 -15.43 -6.30
N GLU A 374 25.10 -14.87 -6.18
CA GLU A 374 25.55 -14.20 -4.95
C GLU A 374 24.64 -13.05 -4.55
N ALA A 375 24.23 -12.22 -5.52
CA ALA A 375 23.33 -11.10 -5.30
C ALA A 375 21.95 -11.57 -4.80
N ALA A 376 21.35 -12.58 -5.44
CA ALA A 376 20.03 -13.11 -5.04
C ALA A 376 20.06 -13.74 -3.64
N VAL A 377 21.08 -14.53 -3.34
CA VAL A 377 21.26 -15.13 -2.00
C VAL A 377 21.40 -14.05 -0.94
N ASN A 378 22.20 -12.99 -1.20
CA ASN A 378 22.36 -11.90 -0.25
C ASN A 378 21.06 -11.10 -0.07
N SER A 379 20.37 -10.74 -1.17
CA SER A 379 19.17 -9.93 -1.10
C SER A 379 18.02 -10.66 -0.37
N VAL A 380 17.74 -11.91 -0.74
CA VAL A 380 16.68 -12.69 -0.09
C VAL A 380 17.01 -12.95 1.39
N GLU A 381 18.27 -13.31 1.72
CA GLU A 381 18.68 -13.47 3.12
C GLU A 381 18.55 -12.15 3.90
N PHE A 382 18.92 -11.03 3.29
CA PHE A 382 18.82 -9.71 3.92
C PHE A 382 17.36 -9.37 4.23
N ASP A 383 16.46 -9.55 3.28
CA ASP A 383 15.03 -9.26 3.44
C ASP A 383 14.40 -10.15 4.53
N LEU A 384 14.76 -11.43 4.57
CA LEU A 384 14.33 -12.35 5.61
C LEU A 384 14.82 -11.94 7.01
N ARG A 385 16.08 -11.45 7.14
CA ARG A 385 16.68 -10.98 8.40
C ARG A 385 16.10 -9.64 8.85
N GLU A 386 15.99 -8.69 7.95
CA GLU A 386 15.47 -7.35 8.22
C GLU A 386 14.00 -7.44 8.64
N ASN A 387 13.24 -8.31 7.95
CA ASN A 387 11.80 -8.45 8.14
C ASN A 387 11.11 -7.07 8.20
N ASN A 388 11.50 -6.19 7.24
CA ASN A 388 10.97 -4.84 7.15
C ASN A 388 9.66 -4.86 6.37
N SER A 389 8.56 -4.89 7.09
CA SER A 389 7.21 -4.85 6.53
C SER A 389 6.67 -3.43 6.32
N GLY A 390 7.50 -2.39 6.47
CA GLY A 390 7.11 -1.00 6.34
C GLY A 390 6.05 -0.60 7.39
N ARG A 391 4.89 -0.18 6.93
CA ARG A 391 3.74 0.16 7.80
C ARG A 391 2.88 -1.04 8.16
N PHE A 392 3.07 -2.18 7.50
CA PHE A 392 2.34 -3.41 7.80
C PHE A 392 2.95 -4.07 9.04
N PRO A 393 2.17 -4.47 10.06
CA PRO A 393 2.74 -5.06 11.28
C PRO A 393 3.50 -6.37 10.99
N ARG A 394 4.72 -6.50 11.55
CA ARG A 394 5.56 -7.70 11.40
C ARG A 394 4.84 -8.99 11.78
N GLY A 395 4.06 -8.94 12.86
CA GLY A 395 3.27 -10.09 13.30
C GLY A 395 2.25 -10.55 12.28
N LEU A 396 1.64 -9.61 11.53
CA LEU A 396 0.68 -9.97 10.48
C LEU A 396 1.39 -10.52 9.23
N ALA A 397 2.57 -10.02 8.89
CA ALA A 397 3.40 -10.62 7.83
C ALA A 397 3.80 -12.06 8.18
N ALA A 398 4.17 -12.31 9.45
CA ALA A 398 4.44 -13.66 9.95
C ALA A 398 3.19 -14.57 9.92
N MET A 399 2.01 -14.01 10.22
CA MET A 399 0.73 -14.74 10.09
C MET A 399 0.51 -15.21 8.65
N ILE A 400 0.58 -14.30 7.68
CA ILE A 400 0.36 -14.64 6.27
C ILE A 400 1.36 -15.70 5.82
N ARG A 401 2.64 -15.55 6.17
CA ARG A 401 3.67 -16.56 5.87
C ARG A 401 3.36 -17.91 6.48
N SER A 402 2.88 -17.97 7.74
CA SER A 402 2.49 -19.23 8.38
C SER A 402 1.29 -19.88 7.68
N LEU A 403 0.33 -19.09 7.20
CA LEU A 403 -0.87 -19.58 6.50
C LEU A 403 -0.56 -20.28 5.18
N ALA A 404 0.57 -19.98 4.54
CA ALA A 404 0.99 -20.62 3.29
C ALA A 404 1.06 -22.16 3.36
N THR A 405 1.30 -22.70 4.55
CA THR A 405 1.25 -24.16 4.80
C THR A 405 0.09 -24.53 5.73
N TRP A 406 -0.11 -23.74 6.80
CA TRP A 406 -1.06 -24.05 7.86
C TRP A 406 -2.52 -24.10 7.40
N LEU A 407 -2.87 -23.26 6.43
CA LEU A 407 -4.21 -23.26 5.86
C LEU A 407 -4.58 -24.62 5.24
N TYR A 408 -3.60 -25.34 4.74
CA TYR A 408 -3.73 -26.66 4.07
C TYR A 408 -3.35 -27.82 4.97
N ASP A 409 -3.47 -27.63 6.29
CA ASP A 409 -3.17 -28.62 7.34
C ASP A 409 -1.68 -29.04 7.40
N GLY A 410 -0.79 -28.20 6.86
CA GLY A 410 0.68 -28.32 6.95
C GLY A 410 1.24 -27.71 8.23
N ASP A 411 2.56 -27.70 8.35
CA ASP A 411 3.30 -27.18 9.50
C ASP A 411 3.31 -25.65 9.51
N PRO A 412 2.66 -24.95 10.47
CA PRO A 412 2.63 -23.49 10.53
C PRO A 412 3.97 -22.84 10.90
N ILE A 413 4.91 -23.61 11.46
CA ILE A 413 6.19 -23.11 11.94
C ILE A 413 7.26 -23.15 10.83
N ALA A 414 7.15 -24.13 9.92
CA ALA A 414 8.13 -24.32 8.86
C ALA A 414 8.40 -23.07 8.00
N PRO A 415 7.38 -22.27 7.58
CA PRO A 415 7.62 -21.05 6.81
C PRO A 415 8.30 -19.93 7.61
N LEU A 416 8.24 -19.96 8.95
CA LEU A 416 8.92 -19.01 9.82
C LEU A 416 10.38 -19.37 10.05
N ALA A 417 10.73 -20.67 10.00
CA ALA A 417 12.05 -21.23 10.29
C ALA A 417 12.94 -21.29 9.04
N TRP A 418 13.18 -20.15 8.41
CA TRP A 418 13.85 -20.04 7.10
C TRP A 418 15.38 -20.27 7.16
N GLU A 419 16.04 -20.16 8.32
CA GLU A 419 17.51 -20.30 8.42
C GLU A 419 18.00 -21.69 7.98
N LYS A 420 17.25 -22.75 8.31
CA LYS A 420 17.63 -24.14 7.94
C LYS A 420 17.52 -24.40 6.43
N PRO A 421 16.41 -24.12 5.75
CA PRO A 421 16.31 -24.21 4.29
C PRO A 421 17.39 -23.39 3.58
N LEU A 422 17.64 -22.17 4.04
CA LEU A 422 18.67 -21.29 3.47
C LEU A 422 20.07 -21.88 3.61
N ALA A 423 20.42 -22.41 4.80
CA ALA A 423 21.73 -23.06 5.01
C ALA A 423 21.89 -24.29 4.12
N ALA A 424 20.83 -25.07 3.95
CA ALA A 424 20.85 -26.22 3.05
C ALA A 424 21.06 -25.81 1.59
N LEU A 425 20.36 -24.79 1.13
CA LEU A 425 20.54 -24.25 -0.23
C LEU A 425 21.95 -23.70 -0.46
N LYS A 426 22.52 -22.94 0.49
CA LYS A 426 23.91 -22.46 0.42
C LYS A 426 24.92 -23.63 0.34
N ALA A 427 24.68 -24.74 1.06
CA ALA A 427 25.54 -25.92 0.99
C ALA A 427 25.46 -26.60 -0.39
N ARG A 428 24.28 -26.70 -1.00
CA ARG A 428 24.09 -27.22 -2.37
C ARG A 428 24.87 -26.36 -3.39
N LEU A 429 24.70 -25.03 -3.32
CA LEU A 429 25.42 -24.10 -4.18
C LEU A 429 26.95 -24.21 -4.01
N ALA A 430 27.44 -24.26 -2.77
CA ALA A 430 28.87 -24.45 -2.48
C ALA A 430 29.43 -25.77 -2.97
N SER A 431 28.60 -26.83 -3.11
CA SER A 431 29.03 -28.12 -3.69
C SER A 431 29.15 -28.09 -5.22
N GLY A 432 28.75 -26.99 -5.85
CA GLY A 432 28.72 -26.82 -7.31
C GLY A 432 27.48 -27.42 -8.00
N GLU A 433 26.41 -27.70 -7.23
CA GLU A 433 25.13 -28.15 -7.79
C GLU A 433 24.51 -27.04 -8.64
N LYS A 434 23.97 -27.40 -9.80
CA LYS A 434 23.31 -26.47 -10.73
C LYS A 434 21.84 -26.24 -10.34
N VAL A 435 21.63 -25.71 -9.13
CA VAL A 435 20.31 -25.60 -8.51
C VAL A 435 19.34 -24.78 -9.37
N PHE A 436 19.78 -23.63 -9.85
CA PHE A 436 18.90 -22.72 -10.58
C PHE A 436 18.71 -23.15 -12.05
N GLU A 437 19.74 -23.67 -12.68
CA GLU A 437 19.60 -24.23 -14.04
C GLU A 437 18.64 -25.42 -14.07
N ASP A 438 18.70 -26.27 -13.05
CA ASP A 438 17.79 -27.42 -12.93
C ASP A 438 16.37 -26.98 -12.59
N ALA A 439 16.21 -25.91 -11.77
CA ALA A 439 14.90 -25.31 -11.50
C ALA A 439 14.30 -24.67 -12.75
N ILE A 440 15.09 -23.96 -13.58
CA ILE A 440 14.63 -23.40 -14.87
C ILE A 440 14.13 -24.53 -15.80
N ARG A 441 14.90 -25.62 -15.94
CA ARG A 441 14.45 -26.77 -16.75
C ARG A 441 13.15 -27.34 -16.23
N ARG A 442 13.11 -27.65 -14.92
CA ARG A 442 11.96 -28.33 -14.28
C ARG A 442 10.69 -27.51 -14.32
N TRP A 443 10.77 -26.21 -13.99
CA TRP A 443 9.58 -25.39 -13.74
C TRP A 443 9.14 -24.55 -14.94
N PHE A 444 10.02 -24.30 -15.92
CA PHE A 444 9.68 -23.47 -17.06
C PHE A 444 9.81 -24.22 -18.40
N LEU A 445 10.95 -24.84 -18.70
CA LEU A 445 11.20 -25.42 -20.02
C LEU A 445 10.49 -26.76 -20.24
N ASP A 446 10.56 -27.67 -19.23
CA ASP A 446 9.97 -29.02 -19.29
C ASP A 446 8.56 -29.06 -18.67
N ASN A 447 7.97 -27.90 -18.33
CA ASN A 447 6.68 -27.78 -17.68
C ASN A 447 5.57 -27.49 -18.69
N GLU A 448 4.79 -28.50 -19.04
CA GLU A 448 3.62 -28.35 -19.91
C GLU A 448 2.43 -27.60 -19.26
N HIS A 449 2.42 -27.48 -17.90
CA HIS A 449 1.40 -26.72 -17.18
C HIS A 449 1.72 -25.24 -17.22
N ARG A 450 1.59 -24.65 -18.40
CA ARG A 450 1.78 -23.22 -18.66
C ARG A 450 0.65 -22.65 -19.49
N SER A 451 0.49 -21.35 -19.43
CA SER A 451 -0.45 -20.59 -20.25
C SER A 451 0.15 -19.28 -20.72
N THR A 452 -0.24 -18.87 -21.92
CA THR A 452 -0.01 -17.54 -22.47
C THR A 452 -1.35 -16.81 -22.49
N VAL A 453 -1.46 -15.72 -21.70
CA VAL A 453 -2.65 -14.87 -21.63
C VAL A 453 -2.37 -13.57 -22.36
N ILE A 454 -3.23 -13.25 -23.32
CA ILE A 454 -3.10 -12.06 -24.17
C ILE A 454 -4.31 -11.17 -23.94
N LEU A 455 -4.09 -9.90 -23.63
CA LEU A 455 -5.13 -8.88 -23.62
C LEU A 455 -5.05 -8.04 -24.89
N THR A 456 -6.17 -7.98 -25.61
CA THR A 456 -6.31 -7.16 -26.83
C THR A 456 -7.15 -5.91 -26.52
N PRO A 457 -6.74 -4.72 -27.03
CA PRO A 457 -7.49 -3.50 -26.81
C PRO A 457 -8.81 -3.50 -27.57
N ASP A 458 -9.90 -3.10 -26.90
CA ASP A 458 -11.21 -2.88 -27.50
C ASP A 458 -11.80 -1.55 -27.01
N ALA A 459 -11.87 -0.58 -27.89
CA ALA A 459 -12.39 0.77 -27.58
C ALA A 459 -13.91 0.78 -27.28
N ASN A 460 -14.65 -0.24 -27.70
CA ASN A 460 -16.11 -0.30 -27.53
C ASN A 460 -16.53 -1.13 -26.31
N LEU A 461 -15.65 -1.94 -25.76
CA LEU A 461 -15.99 -2.93 -24.72
C LEU A 461 -16.69 -2.33 -23.50
N ALA A 462 -16.22 -1.16 -23.03
CA ALA A 462 -16.86 -0.47 -21.90
C ALA A 462 -18.31 -0.09 -22.22
N ALA A 463 -18.55 0.52 -23.38
CA ALA A 463 -19.87 0.91 -23.84
C ALA A 463 -20.77 -0.32 -24.11
N GLU A 464 -20.23 -1.40 -24.64
CA GLU A 464 -20.95 -2.66 -24.86
C GLU A 464 -21.39 -3.30 -23.54
N ARG A 465 -20.49 -3.34 -22.53
CA ARG A 465 -20.83 -3.83 -21.18
C ARG A 465 -21.91 -2.98 -20.50
N GLU A 466 -21.80 -1.66 -20.56
CA GLU A 466 -22.82 -0.74 -20.05
C GLU A 466 -24.16 -0.93 -20.76
N ALA A 467 -24.16 -1.05 -22.07
CA ALA A 467 -25.37 -1.30 -22.86
C ALA A 467 -26.00 -2.66 -22.54
N ALA A 468 -25.19 -3.70 -22.33
CA ALA A 468 -25.64 -5.04 -21.95
C ALA A 468 -26.27 -5.05 -20.55
N GLU A 469 -25.65 -4.34 -19.57
CA GLU A 469 -26.19 -4.15 -18.22
C GLU A 469 -27.53 -3.38 -18.28
N ALA A 470 -27.57 -2.26 -18.99
CA ALA A 470 -28.78 -1.46 -19.18
C ALA A 470 -29.91 -2.28 -19.84
N ALA A 471 -29.61 -3.08 -20.87
CA ALA A 471 -30.57 -3.95 -21.51
C ALA A 471 -31.10 -5.09 -20.61
N LYS A 472 -30.23 -5.60 -19.71
CA LYS A 472 -30.63 -6.60 -18.68
C LYS A 472 -31.57 -5.97 -17.66
N LEU A 473 -31.26 -4.79 -17.17
CA LEU A 473 -32.10 -4.05 -16.24
C LEU A 473 -33.44 -3.58 -16.87
N GLN A 474 -33.42 -3.16 -18.13
CA GLN A 474 -34.63 -2.81 -18.86
C GLN A 474 -35.56 -4.01 -19.03
N ARG A 475 -35.02 -5.19 -19.37
CA ARG A 475 -35.82 -6.43 -19.44
C ARG A 475 -36.44 -6.77 -18.10
N LEU A 476 -35.73 -6.57 -17.00
CA LEU A 476 -36.27 -6.75 -15.66
C LEU A 476 -37.39 -5.72 -15.40
N TYR A 477 -37.13 -4.44 -15.69
CA TYR A 477 -38.13 -3.37 -15.55
C TYR A 477 -39.44 -3.71 -16.28
N ASP A 478 -39.32 -4.12 -17.55
CA ASP A 478 -40.50 -4.46 -18.39
C ASP A 478 -41.27 -5.70 -17.90
N ALA A 479 -40.61 -6.57 -17.11
CA ALA A 479 -41.22 -7.78 -16.53
C ALA A 479 -41.91 -7.54 -15.19
N LEU A 480 -41.63 -6.41 -14.52
CA LEU A 480 -42.24 -6.06 -13.23
C LEU A 480 -43.62 -5.45 -13.42
N SER A 481 -44.54 -5.68 -12.46
CA SER A 481 -45.80 -4.97 -12.40
C SER A 481 -45.63 -3.57 -11.80
N ASP A 482 -46.65 -2.70 -11.98
CA ASP A 482 -46.67 -1.36 -11.36
C ASP A 482 -46.56 -1.42 -9.82
N ASP A 483 -47.02 -2.48 -9.20
CA ASP A 483 -46.93 -2.68 -7.75
C ASP A 483 -45.52 -3.12 -7.34
N ASP A 484 -44.85 -3.98 -8.15
CA ASP A 484 -43.44 -4.36 -7.93
C ASP A 484 -42.52 -3.14 -8.07
N HIS A 485 -42.77 -2.23 -9.04
CA HIS A 485 -42.01 -0.99 -9.20
C HIS A 485 -42.14 -0.10 -7.94
N LYS A 486 -43.37 0.06 -7.40
CA LYS A 486 -43.56 0.82 -6.17
C LYS A 486 -42.88 0.16 -4.98
N GLU A 487 -42.89 -1.17 -4.91
CA GLU A 487 -42.21 -1.92 -3.86
C GLU A 487 -40.66 -1.71 -3.94
N LEU A 488 -40.07 -1.75 -5.13
CA LEU A 488 -38.65 -1.47 -5.31
C LEU A 488 -38.27 -0.05 -4.87
N VAL A 489 -39.08 0.95 -5.21
CA VAL A 489 -38.84 2.33 -4.73
C VAL A 489 -38.93 2.39 -3.21
N ALA A 490 -39.95 1.75 -2.61
CA ALA A 490 -40.09 1.72 -1.16
C ALA A 490 -38.94 1.00 -0.45
N LEU A 491 -38.45 -0.09 -1.05
CA LEU A 491 -37.24 -0.80 -0.55
C LEU A 491 -35.98 0.08 -0.64
N THR A 492 -35.79 0.79 -1.75
CA THR A 492 -34.68 1.75 -1.92
C THR A 492 -34.74 2.85 -0.86
N GLU A 493 -35.94 3.45 -0.64
CA GLU A 493 -36.14 4.47 0.40
C GLU A 493 -35.90 3.92 1.81
N ALA A 494 -36.37 2.70 2.09
CA ALA A 494 -36.18 2.04 3.38
C ALA A 494 -34.72 1.70 3.66
N LEU A 495 -33.95 1.29 2.64
CA LEU A 495 -32.51 1.06 2.77
C LEU A 495 -31.76 2.37 3.04
N ARG A 496 -32.04 3.42 2.28
CA ARG A 496 -31.48 4.76 2.49
C ARG A 496 -31.81 5.32 3.88
N ALA A 497 -33.05 5.20 4.32
CA ALA A 497 -33.46 5.61 5.66
C ALA A 497 -32.73 4.81 6.75
N SER A 498 -32.54 3.51 6.52
CA SER A 498 -31.76 2.66 7.44
C SER A 498 -30.31 3.09 7.52
N GLN A 499 -29.68 3.43 6.40
CA GLN A 499 -28.30 3.92 6.36
C GLN A 499 -28.14 5.26 7.09
N GLN A 500 -29.11 6.16 6.96
CA GLN A 500 -29.07 7.50 7.56
C GLN A 500 -29.48 7.54 9.04
N ALA A 501 -30.20 6.53 9.53
CA ALA A 501 -30.65 6.52 10.92
C ALA A 501 -29.42 6.43 11.86
N PRO A 502 -29.31 7.25 12.92
CA PRO A 502 -28.21 7.12 13.87
C PRO A 502 -28.32 5.81 14.67
N ASP A 503 -27.17 5.28 15.11
CA ASP A 503 -27.17 4.19 16.08
C ASP A 503 -27.69 4.66 17.44
N SER A 504 -28.29 3.74 18.22
CA SER A 504 -28.80 4.11 19.53
C SER A 504 -27.64 4.37 20.51
N PRO A 505 -27.83 5.26 21.49
CA PRO A 505 -26.80 5.52 22.52
C PRO A 505 -26.36 4.25 23.25
N GLU A 506 -27.29 3.30 23.46
CA GLU A 506 -27.02 2.02 24.12
C GLU A 506 -26.12 1.13 23.24
N ALA A 507 -26.37 1.08 21.94
CA ALA A 507 -25.55 0.32 20.99
C ALA A 507 -24.12 0.91 20.90
N LEU A 508 -24.00 2.23 20.79
CA LEU A 508 -22.71 2.92 20.78
C LEU A 508 -21.94 2.71 22.08
N ALA A 509 -22.64 2.70 23.24
CA ALA A 509 -22.01 2.46 24.54
C ALA A 509 -21.50 1.02 24.73
N ALA A 510 -21.98 0.06 23.93
CA ALA A 510 -21.49 -1.32 23.97
C ALA A 510 -20.06 -1.45 23.39
N ILE A 511 -19.70 -0.62 22.42
CA ILE A 511 -18.36 -0.63 21.82
C ILE A 511 -17.31 -0.24 22.87
N PRO A 512 -16.30 -1.10 23.14
CA PRO A 512 -15.25 -0.79 24.08
C PRO A 512 -14.41 0.38 23.55
N SER A 513 -14.04 1.29 24.40
CA SER A 513 -13.26 2.46 24.04
C SER A 513 -12.21 2.77 25.11
N LEU A 514 -11.12 3.36 24.70
CA LEU A 514 -10.12 3.90 25.60
C LEU A 514 -10.65 5.16 26.28
N THR A 515 -10.10 5.44 27.46
CA THR A 515 -10.27 6.71 28.18
C THR A 515 -9.02 7.56 28.05
N LEU A 516 -9.11 8.85 28.40
CA LEU A 516 -7.92 9.72 28.44
C LEU A 516 -6.87 9.25 29.45
N GLY A 517 -7.26 8.39 30.43
CA GLY A 517 -6.35 7.79 31.42
C GLY A 517 -5.47 6.67 30.82
N ASP A 518 -5.90 6.06 29.72
CA ASP A 518 -5.19 4.98 29.02
C ASP A 518 -4.12 5.51 28.04
N LEU A 519 -4.07 6.84 27.82
CA LEU A 519 -3.17 7.47 26.89
C LEU A 519 -1.83 7.86 27.54
N PRO A 520 -0.69 7.65 26.83
CA PRO A 520 0.59 8.16 27.29
C PRO A 520 0.57 9.69 27.41
N ARG A 521 0.96 10.22 28.57
CA ARG A 521 1.03 11.68 28.81
C ARG A 521 2.25 12.33 28.18
N GLU A 522 3.31 11.58 28.02
CA GLU A 522 4.59 12.06 27.52
C GLU A 522 4.92 11.42 26.17
N ASN A 523 5.59 12.18 25.31
CA ASN A 523 6.15 11.65 24.07
C ASN A 523 7.33 10.73 24.39
N THR A 524 7.45 9.63 23.64
CA THR A 524 8.66 8.81 23.65
C THR A 524 9.70 9.45 22.73
N PRO A 525 10.81 9.99 23.23
CA PRO A 525 11.85 10.57 22.39
C PRO A 525 12.57 9.46 21.60
N ILE A 526 13.00 9.80 20.40
CA ILE A 526 13.88 8.92 19.61
C ILE A 526 15.32 9.23 20.01
N PRO A 527 16.12 8.24 20.47
CA PRO A 527 17.52 8.48 20.81
C PRO A 527 18.26 9.16 19.64
N LYS A 528 18.95 10.27 19.94
CA LYS A 528 19.69 11.01 18.91
C LYS A 528 20.95 11.60 19.54
N THR A 529 22.06 11.44 18.86
CA THR A 529 23.32 12.15 19.16
C THR A 529 23.77 12.90 17.91
N GLU A 530 24.27 14.11 18.12
CA GLU A 530 24.86 14.93 17.07
C GLU A 530 26.39 14.87 17.23
N ASP A 531 27.08 14.49 16.15
CA ASP A 531 28.53 14.27 16.11
C ASP A 531 29.10 14.72 14.77
N THR A 532 30.38 14.52 14.58
CA THR A 532 31.07 14.75 13.30
C THR A 532 31.92 13.55 12.92
N ALA A 533 31.91 13.16 11.66
CA ALA A 533 32.84 12.18 11.10
C ALA A 533 33.79 12.89 10.10
N GLY A 534 34.95 13.28 10.57
CA GLY A 534 35.77 14.26 9.84
C GLY A 534 35.09 15.63 9.83
N ASP A 535 34.79 16.17 8.63
CA ASP A 535 34.06 17.43 8.46
C ASP A 535 32.56 17.22 8.13
N LEU A 536 32.08 16.00 8.17
CA LEU A 536 30.68 15.67 7.85
C LEU A 536 29.83 15.67 9.14
N ALA A 537 28.73 16.42 9.16
CA ALA A 537 27.77 16.39 10.26
C ALA A 537 27.08 15.01 10.31
N VAL A 538 26.99 14.42 11.52
CA VAL A 538 26.40 13.09 11.73
C VAL A 538 25.28 13.18 12.76
N LEU A 539 24.13 12.63 12.41
CA LEU A 539 23.07 12.27 13.35
C LEU A 539 23.14 10.76 13.56
N ALA A 540 23.25 10.30 14.80
CA ALA A 540 23.31 8.89 15.13
C ALA A 540 22.21 8.50 16.11
N HIS A 541 21.55 7.38 15.80
CA HIS A 541 20.40 6.83 16.54
C HIS A 541 20.77 5.46 17.07
N ASP A 542 20.99 5.35 18.38
CA ASP A 542 21.23 4.09 19.09
C ASP A 542 19.92 3.34 19.26
N ILE A 543 19.60 2.50 18.31
CA ILE A 543 18.36 1.72 18.23
C ILE A 543 18.75 0.28 17.89
N ASP A 544 18.10 -0.71 18.54
CA ASP A 544 18.27 -2.11 18.17
C ASP A 544 17.68 -2.35 16.77
N THR A 545 18.55 -2.71 15.85
CA THR A 545 18.25 -2.97 14.43
C THR A 545 18.50 -4.41 14.03
N SER A 546 18.66 -5.31 14.99
CA SER A 546 19.01 -6.73 14.73
C SER A 546 20.30 -6.89 13.90
N GLY A 547 21.27 -5.99 14.11
CA GLY A 547 22.58 -6.02 13.45
C GLY A 547 22.61 -5.45 12.04
N ILE A 548 21.64 -4.63 11.66
CA ILE A 548 21.59 -3.88 10.40
C ILE A 548 22.02 -2.43 10.65
N LEU A 549 22.82 -1.89 9.77
CA LEU A 549 23.18 -0.48 9.70
C LEU A 549 22.37 0.19 8.59
N TYR A 550 21.62 1.24 8.91
CA TYR A 550 21.01 2.16 7.96
C TYR A 550 21.83 3.44 7.90
N ALA A 551 22.18 3.86 6.70
CA ALA A 551 22.96 5.07 6.44
C ALA A 551 22.27 5.90 5.36
N GLU A 552 21.98 7.16 5.67
CA GLU A 552 21.33 8.11 4.76
C GLU A 552 22.19 9.38 4.70
N ILE A 553 22.68 9.74 3.52
CA ILE A 553 23.36 11.01 3.33
C ILE A 553 22.51 11.98 2.53
N LEU A 554 22.36 13.21 3.05
CA LEU A 554 21.47 14.22 2.50
C LEU A 554 22.25 15.42 2.00
N PHE A 555 21.93 15.85 0.79
CA PHE A 555 22.54 17.01 0.13
C PHE A 555 21.50 18.09 -0.13
N PRO A 556 21.81 19.40 0.12
CA PRO A 556 20.88 20.48 -0.14
C PRO A 556 20.58 20.66 -1.63
N LEU A 557 19.32 21.03 -1.94
CA LEU A 557 18.86 21.36 -3.29
C LEU A 557 18.75 22.89 -3.50
N ASP A 558 19.13 23.71 -2.55
CA ASP A 558 18.92 25.16 -2.53
C ASP A 558 19.65 25.88 -3.65
N ALA A 559 20.74 25.30 -4.19
CA ALA A 559 21.50 25.84 -5.31
C ALA A 559 21.04 25.36 -6.68
N VAL A 560 20.01 24.50 -6.73
CA VAL A 560 19.48 23.94 -7.98
C VAL A 560 18.54 24.96 -8.64
N PRO A 561 18.78 25.36 -9.89
CA PRO A 561 17.86 26.20 -10.65
C PRO A 561 16.48 25.54 -10.81
N ALA A 562 15.41 26.33 -10.79
CA ALA A 562 14.05 25.82 -10.83
C ALA A 562 13.77 24.94 -12.07
N GLU A 563 14.36 25.28 -13.20
CA GLU A 563 14.25 24.54 -14.47
C GLU A 563 14.93 23.15 -14.44
N LEU A 564 15.89 22.94 -13.54
CA LEU A 564 16.58 21.66 -13.38
C LEU A 564 15.99 20.79 -12.25
N LEU A 565 15.12 21.35 -11.39
CA LEU A 565 14.49 20.58 -10.31
C LEU A 565 13.80 19.30 -10.82
N PRO A 566 13.05 19.29 -11.92
CA PRO A 566 12.42 18.07 -12.41
C PRO A 566 13.39 16.96 -12.83
N LEU A 567 14.66 17.28 -13.03
CA LEU A 567 15.68 16.27 -13.37
C LEU A 567 16.30 15.58 -12.14
N VAL A 568 16.11 16.17 -10.94
CA VAL A 568 16.72 15.67 -9.69
C VAL A 568 16.31 14.23 -9.34
N PRO A 569 15.04 13.79 -9.46
CA PRO A 569 14.69 12.40 -9.16
C PRO A 569 15.41 11.40 -10.06
N LEU A 570 15.46 11.66 -11.39
CA LEU A 570 16.17 10.81 -12.34
C LEU A 570 17.70 10.86 -12.16
N MET A 571 18.25 12.02 -11.81
CA MET A 571 19.67 12.12 -11.44
C MET A 571 19.98 11.25 -10.21
N GLY A 572 19.10 11.26 -9.20
CA GLY A 572 19.22 10.36 -8.04
C GLY A 572 19.25 8.89 -8.44
N ARG A 573 18.27 8.43 -9.23
CA ARG A 573 18.25 7.06 -9.78
C ARG A 573 19.50 6.74 -10.60
N SER A 574 20.02 7.69 -11.35
CA SER A 574 21.20 7.51 -12.19
C SER A 574 22.45 7.15 -11.38
N LEU A 575 22.55 7.56 -10.12
CA LEU A 575 23.69 7.23 -9.24
C LEU A 575 23.85 5.69 -9.06
N THR A 576 22.75 4.97 -9.01
CA THR A 576 22.75 3.53 -8.74
C THR A 576 22.40 2.66 -9.96
N GLU A 577 21.81 3.25 -11.01
CA GLU A 577 21.25 2.51 -12.15
C GLU A 577 21.95 2.74 -13.49
N MET A 578 22.93 3.65 -13.59
CA MET A 578 23.65 3.90 -14.85
C MET A 578 25.05 3.29 -14.91
N GLY A 579 25.66 3.06 -13.76
CA GLY A 579 27.02 2.56 -13.63
C GLY A 579 28.02 3.61 -13.16
N THR A 580 29.29 3.23 -13.11
CA THR A 580 30.41 4.10 -12.75
C THR A 580 31.50 4.01 -13.82
N SER A 581 32.56 4.81 -13.73
CA SER A 581 33.71 4.69 -14.63
C SER A 581 34.35 3.30 -14.61
N LYS A 582 34.13 2.52 -13.54
CA LYS A 582 34.72 1.20 -13.30
C LYS A 582 33.78 0.04 -13.66
N ARG A 583 32.49 0.25 -13.64
CA ARG A 583 31.46 -0.79 -13.76
C ARG A 583 30.29 -0.31 -14.61
N ASN A 584 29.82 -1.15 -15.52
CA ASN A 584 28.54 -0.90 -16.18
C ASN A 584 27.37 -1.07 -15.19
N PHE A 585 26.17 -0.70 -15.60
CA PHE A 585 24.99 -0.69 -14.72
C PHE A 585 24.61 -2.10 -14.19
N VAL A 586 24.86 -3.16 -14.98
CA VAL A 586 24.61 -4.56 -14.57
C VAL A 586 25.57 -4.97 -13.48
N GLU A 587 26.88 -4.69 -13.68
CA GLU A 587 27.94 -5.00 -12.71
C GLU A 587 27.74 -4.21 -11.41
N LEU A 588 27.40 -2.92 -11.51
CA LEU A 588 27.12 -2.09 -10.33
C LEU A 588 25.91 -2.59 -9.55
N GLY A 589 24.75 -2.82 -10.24
CA GLY A 589 23.54 -3.29 -9.60
C GLY A 589 23.73 -4.66 -8.91
N THR A 590 24.42 -5.59 -9.57
CA THR A 590 24.77 -6.90 -9.01
C THR A 590 25.68 -6.76 -7.78
N LEU A 591 26.67 -5.84 -7.83
CA LEU A 591 27.56 -5.60 -6.69
C LEU A 591 26.81 -4.97 -5.51
N LEU A 592 25.97 -3.97 -5.75
CA LEU A 592 25.11 -3.37 -4.73
C LEU A 592 24.26 -4.45 -4.04
N ALA A 593 23.58 -5.29 -4.82
CA ALA A 593 22.74 -6.36 -4.29
C ALA A 593 23.54 -7.45 -3.54
N SER A 594 24.79 -7.75 -3.93
CA SER A 594 25.64 -8.74 -3.24
C SER A 594 26.25 -8.24 -1.93
N LYS A 595 26.42 -6.92 -1.77
CA LYS A 595 27.14 -6.30 -0.63
C LYS A 595 26.24 -5.53 0.31
N THR A 596 25.07 -5.12 -0.11
CA THR A 596 24.14 -4.30 0.66
C THR A 596 22.75 -4.92 0.72
N GLY A 597 21.87 -4.38 1.53
CA GLY A 597 20.43 -4.66 1.52
C GLY A 597 19.64 -3.73 0.59
N GLY A 598 20.35 -2.99 -0.27
CA GLY A 598 19.82 -2.01 -1.19
C GLY A 598 20.41 -0.61 -0.99
N MET A 599 20.38 0.17 -2.06
CA MET A 599 20.79 1.58 -2.07
C MET A 599 19.93 2.33 -3.07
N ASP A 600 19.33 3.44 -2.65
CA ASP A 600 18.48 4.29 -3.48
C ASP A 600 18.68 5.77 -3.19
N ALA A 601 18.32 6.61 -4.13
CA ALA A 601 18.34 8.06 -3.92
C ALA A 601 17.00 8.69 -4.26
N SER A 602 16.49 9.50 -3.34
CA SER A 602 15.18 10.16 -3.47
C SER A 602 15.21 11.58 -2.89
N PRO A 603 14.38 12.51 -3.42
CA PRO A 603 14.24 13.83 -2.85
C PRO A 603 13.40 13.80 -1.56
N LEU A 604 13.83 14.59 -0.57
CA LEU A 604 13.09 14.88 0.65
C LEU A 604 12.72 16.36 0.67
N VAL A 605 11.42 16.65 0.79
CA VAL A 605 10.91 18.02 0.83
C VAL A 605 10.02 18.23 2.04
N ALA A 606 10.28 19.27 2.80
CA ALA A 606 9.54 19.66 3.99
C ALA A 606 9.52 21.19 4.16
N THR A 607 8.84 21.68 5.18
CA THR A 607 8.80 23.10 5.55
C THR A 607 9.47 23.28 6.91
N LEU A 608 10.37 24.25 7.01
CA LEU A 608 10.98 24.63 8.28
C LEU A 608 9.92 25.31 9.18
N ARG A 609 9.81 24.87 10.42
CA ARG A 609 8.85 25.42 11.38
C ARG A 609 8.96 26.94 11.53
N GLY A 610 7.85 27.64 11.44
CA GLY A 610 7.76 29.09 11.69
C GLY A 610 8.38 29.99 10.63
N ALA A 611 9.22 29.46 9.75
CA ALA A 611 9.94 30.27 8.74
C ALA A 611 9.29 30.21 7.34
N ARG A 612 8.37 29.30 7.08
CA ARG A 612 7.80 29.00 5.75
C ARG A 612 8.87 28.71 4.69
N THR A 613 10.11 28.50 5.11
CA THR A 613 11.23 28.19 4.24
C THR A 613 11.19 26.72 3.88
N PRO A 614 11.32 26.34 2.61
CA PRO A 614 11.39 24.94 2.23
C PRO A 614 12.71 24.33 2.69
N VAL A 615 12.64 23.07 3.10
CA VAL A 615 13.77 22.15 3.28
C VAL A 615 13.70 21.17 2.13
N ALA A 616 14.60 21.27 1.17
CA ALA A 616 14.68 20.36 0.04
C ALA A 616 16.06 19.73 0.00
N LYS A 617 16.13 18.42 0.02
CA LYS A 617 17.35 17.63 0.03
C LYS A 617 17.25 16.47 -0.97
N LEU A 618 18.37 16.06 -1.57
CA LEU A 618 18.53 14.74 -2.17
C LEU A 618 19.11 13.81 -1.12
N CYS A 619 18.45 12.72 -0.84
CA CYS A 619 18.86 11.70 0.12
C CYS A 619 19.35 10.46 -0.65
N LEU A 620 20.59 10.03 -0.45
CA LEU A 620 21.07 8.70 -0.82
C LEU A 620 21.01 7.82 0.43
N GLY A 621 20.10 6.86 0.44
CA GLY A 621 19.93 5.84 1.46
C GLY A 621 20.62 4.52 1.09
N GLY A 622 21.17 3.83 2.08
CA GLY A 622 21.69 2.48 1.93
C GLY A 622 21.64 1.72 3.23
N LYS A 623 21.58 0.40 3.15
CA LYS A 623 21.53 -0.47 4.33
C LYS A 623 22.39 -1.71 4.12
N ALA A 624 22.99 -2.21 5.20
CA ALA A 624 23.80 -3.43 5.17
C ALA A 624 23.84 -4.08 6.55
N THR A 625 24.22 -5.34 6.61
CA THR A 625 24.58 -5.99 7.87
C THR A 625 25.85 -5.36 8.45
N ALA A 626 26.00 -5.36 9.76
CA ALA A 626 27.09 -4.69 10.47
C ALA A 626 28.50 -5.13 9.99
N ASP A 627 28.66 -6.37 9.54
CA ASP A 627 29.89 -6.93 8.99
C ASP A 627 30.21 -6.46 7.56
N LYS A 628 29.22 -5.87 6.86
CA LYS A 628 29.38 -5.29 5.51
C LYS A 628 29.32 -3.74 5.52
N ALA A 629 29.48 -3.13 6.66
CA ALA A 629 29.42 -1.66 6.79
C ALA A 629 30.49 -0.95 5.94
N ASP A 630 31.69 -1.52 5.82
CA ASP A 630 32.77 -0.99 4.99
C ASP A 630 32.42 -1.02 3.49
N ASP A 631 31.85 -2.13 3.00
CA ASP A 631 31.34 -2.26 1.63
C ASP A 631 30.27 -1.21 1.35
N LEU A 632 29.31 -1.02 2.26
CA LEU A 632 28.25 -0.02 2.14
C LEU A 632 28.80 1.38 1.92
N PHE A 633 29.68 1.85 2.81
CA PHE A 633 30.24 3.20 2.72
C PHE A 633 31.19 3.36 1.51
N ALA A 634 31.91 2.31 1.12
CA ALA A 634 32.74 2.34 -0.08
C ALA A 634 31.91 2.48 -1.35
N LEU A 635 30.78 1.77 -1.43
CA LEU A 635 29.84 1.85 -2.55
C LEU A 635 29.08 3.19 -2.57
N MET A 636 28.65 3.71 -1.41
CA MET A 636 28.10 5.07 -1.32
C MET A 636 29.09 6.11 -1.85
N ALA A 637 30.38 6.01 -1.46
CA ALA A 637 31.41 6.91 -1.97
C ALA A 637 31.59 6.76 -3.49
N GLU A 638 31.60 5.55 -4.02
CA GLU A 638 31.75 5.28 -5.45
C GLU A 638 30.60 5.89 -6.27
N VAL A 639 29.33 5.62 -5.92
CA VAL A 639 28.18 6.14 -6.67
C VAL A 639 28.05 7.66 -6.58
N LEU A 640 28.47 8.27 -5.46
CA LEU A 640 28.44 9.72 -5.29
C LEU A 640 29.54 10.46 -6.06
N THR A 641 30.72 9.83 -6.24
CA THR A 641 31.89 10.53 -6.81
C THR A 641 32.26 10.07 -8.22
N ASP A 642 31.78 8.89 -8.66
CA ASP A 642 32.25 8.24 -9.88
C ASP A 642 31.11 7.72 -10.78
N ALA A 643 29.85 8.12 -10.51
CA ALA A 643 28.73 7.76 -11.38
C ALA A 643 28.97 8.25 -12.82
N ASP A 644 28.71 7.38 -13.79
CA ASP A 644 28.86 7.68 -15.23
C ASP A 644 27.47 7.96 -15.84
N PHE A 645 27.23 9.21 -16.23
CA PHE A 645 26.00 9.63 -16.87
C PHE A 645 26.02 9.52 -18.40
N ASP A 646 27.06 8.95 -19.01
CA ASP A 646 27.18 8.83 -20.46
C ASP A 646 26.65 7.47 -20.98
N ASN A 647 25.45 7.07 -20.53
CA ASN A 647 24.72 5.91 -21.05
C ASN A 647 23.32 6.32 -21.52
N ARG A 648 23.25 6.87 -22.72
CA ARG A 648 22.02 7.35 -23.34
C ARG A 648 20.92 6.27 -23.37
N GLN A 649 21.28 5.04 -23.75
CA GLN A 649 20.30 3.96 -23.87
C GLN A 649 19.64 3.68 -22.51
N ARG A 650 20.43 3.51 -21.46
CA ARG A 650 19.91 3.23 -20.12
C ARG A 650 19.09 4.41 -19.57
N PHE A 651 19.57 5.64 -19.76
CA PHE A 651 18.83 6.82 -19.30
C PHE A 651 17.50 6.99 -20.05
N THR A 652 17.46 6.69 -21.35
CA THR A 652 16.20 6.69 -22.13
C THR A 652 15.18 5.69 -21.53
N GLN A 653 15.64 4.47 -21.20
CA GLN A 653 14.79 3.47 -20.55
C GLN A 653 14.24 4.00 -19.20
N MET A 654 15.10 4.59 -18.36
CA MET A 654 14.68 5.16 -17.06
C MET A 654 13.65 6.27 -17.22
N VAL A 655 13.76 7.12 -18.24
CA VAL A 655 12.78 8.18 -18.54
C VAL A 655 11.44 7.58 -18.96
N LEU A 656 11.45 6.53 -19.80
CA LEU A 656 10.23 5.85 -20.24
C LEU A 656 9.55 5.09 -19.08
N GLU A 657 10.33 4.37 -18.27
CA GLU A 657 9.84 3.72 -17.04
C GLU A 657 9.17 4.75 -16.10
N GLU A 658 9.83 5.89 -15.88
CA GLU A 658 9.34 6.95 -15.00
C GLU A 658 8.07 7.60 -15.55
N ARG A 659 8.02 7.87 -16.86
CA ARG A 659 6.82 8.38 -17.53
C ARG A 659 5.65 7.41 -17.37
N ALA A 660 5.85 6.13 -17.68
CA ALA A 660 4.82 5.10 -17.55
C ALA A 660 4.30 5.00 -16.10
N ARG A 661 5.21 4.98 -15.12
CA ARG A 661 4.86 4.96 -13.70
C ARG A 661 3.99 6.15 -13.27
N LEU A 662 4.34 7.36 -13.71
CA LEU A 662 3.60 8.60 -13.37
C LEU A 662 2.20 8.57 -14.01
N GLU A 663 2.11 8.25 -15.31
CA GLU A 663 0.83 8.19 -16.02
C GLU A 663 -0.11 7.14 -15.41
N GLN A 664 0.40 5.98 -15.05
CA GLN A 664 -0.38 4.92 -14.37
C GLN A 664 -0.84 5.31 -12.97
N SER A 665 -0.04 6.07 -12.22
CA SER A 665 -0.36 6.46 -10.84
C SER A 665 -1.41 7.57 -10.73
N LEU A 666 -1.65 8.34 -11.78
CA LEU A 666 -2.54 9.52 -11.75
C LEU A 666 -3.96 9.18 -11.30
N ILE A 667 -4.58 8.16 -11.90
CA ILE A 667 -5.97 7.80 -11.57
C ILE A 667 -6.03 7.08 -10.22
N PRO A 668 -5.24 6.03 -9.92
CA PRO A 668 -5.27 5.38 -8.61
C PRO A 668 -4.94 6.31 -7.44
N SER A 669 -4.04 7.27 -7.64
CA SER A 669 -3.56 8.21 -6.62
C SER A 669 -4.08 9.65 -6.80
N GLY A 670 -5.18 9.85 -7.49
CA GLY A 670 -5.66 11.18 -7.89
C GLY A 670 -5.88 12.15 -6.73
N HIS A 671 -6.29 11.67 -5.55
CA HIS A 671 -6.39 12.51 -4.34
C HIS A 671 -5.03 13.06 -3.90
N GLY A 672 -3.96 12.27 -4.01
CA GLY A 672 -2.58 12.69 -3.74
C GLY A 672 -2.13 13.78 -4.71
N THR A 673 -2.42 13.60 -6.01
CA THR A 673 -2.16 14.60 -7.06
C THR A 673 -2.85 15.92 -6.74
N VAL A 674 -4.14 15.88 -6.38
CA VAL A 674 -4.92 17.08 -6.01
C VAL A 674 -4.35 17.77 -4.77
N ILE A 675 -3.97 16.99 -3.72
CA ILE A 675 -3.34 17.55 -2.50
C ILE A 675 -2.01 18.23 -2.84
N THR A 676 -1.16 17.59 -3.64
CA THR A 676 0.15 18.15 -4.04
C THR A 676 -0.03 19.44 -4.82
N ARG A 677 -0.99 19.46 -5.74
CA ARG A 677 -1.32 20.64 -6.54
C ARG A 677 -1.84 21.81 -5.69
N LEU A 678 -2.72 21.54 -4.72
CA LEU A 678 -3.20 22.55 -3.77
C LEU A 678 -2.06 23.05 -2.87
N ARG A 679 -1.19 22.18 -2.38
CA ARG A 679 -0.01 22.57 -1.58
C ARG A 679 0.95 23.45 -2.38
N ALA A 680 1.13 23.17 -3.67
CA ALA A 680 1.98 23.96 -4.56
C ALA A 680 1.49 25.41 -4.74
N ALA A 681 0.17 25.60 -4.67
CA ALA A 681 -0.42 26.94 -4.74
C ALA A 681 -0.16 27.78 -3.48
N TYR A 682 0.11 27.17 -2.32
CA TYR A 682 0.14 27.85 -1.02
C TYR A 682 1.46 27.75 -0.25
N SER A 683 2.42 26.93 -0.71
CA SER A 683 3.72 26.81 -0.05
C SER A 683 4.86 26.59 -1.04
N LEU A 684 6.04 27.14 -0.71
CA LEU A 684 7.24 26.95 -1.52
C LEU A 684 7.69 25.48 -1.53
N SER A 685 7.59 24.79 -0.39
CA SER A 685 7.82 23.35 -0.30
C SER A 685 6.85 22.53 -1.16
N GLY A 686 5.56 22.90 -1.18
CA GLY A 686 4.57 22.29 -2.06
C GLY A 686 4.92 22.48 -3.54
N ARG A 687 5.38 23.69 -3.94
CA ARG A 687 5.82 23.94 -5.31
C ARG A 687 7.04 23.11 -5.72
N ILE A 688 8.01 22.95 -4.82
CA ILE A 688 9.16 22.05 -5.06
C ILE A 688 8.68 20.60 -5.17
N SER A 689 7.79 20.14 -4.28
CA SER A 689 7.22 18.80 -4.36
C SER A 689 6.47 18.55 -5.66
N GLU A 690 5.74 19.53 -6.17
CA GLU A 690 5.04 19.46 -7.46
C GLU A 690 6.03 19.35 -8.65
N ALA A 691 7.16 20.06 -8.58
CA ALA A 691 8.22 19.98 -9.59
C ALA A 691 9.02 18.67 -9.53
N LEU A 692 8.99 17.94 -8.40
CA LEU A 692 9.72 16.71 -8.20
C LEU A 692 8.87 15.44 -8.32
N GLY A 693 7.54 15.55 -8.35
CA GLY A 693 6.68 14.36 -8.35
C GLY A 693 5.20 14.60 -8.68
N GLY A 694 4.78 15.83 -9.06
CA GLY A 694 3.40 16.14 -9.41
C GLY A 694 3.14 16.19 -10.92
N VAL A 695 2.07 16.87 -11.32
CA VAL A 695 1.69 17.05 -12.74
C VAL A 695 2.77 17.82 -13.51
N THR A 696 3.35 18.85 -12.90
CA THR A 696 4.44 19.62 -13.52
C THR A 696 5.67 18.75 -13.78
N TYR A 697 5.95 17.78 -12.88
CA TYR A 697 6.99 16.78 -13.08
C TYR A 697 6.68 15.86 -14.27
N LEU A 698 5.46 15.37 -14.39
CA LEU A 698 5.04 14.54 -15.51
C LEU A 698 5.21 15.27 -16.85
N GLU A 699 4.80 16.55 -16.92
CA GLU A 699 5.00 17.38 -18.12
C GLU A 699 6.49 17.52 -18.48
N ALA A 700 7.35 17.73 -17.46
CA ALA A 700 8.78 17.80 -17.66
C ALA A 700 9.39 16.45 -18.12
N ILE A 701 8.91 15.30 -17.60
CA ILE A 701 9.36 13.97 -18.02
C ILE A 701 8.95 13.67 -19.47
N ARG A 702 7.75 14.08 -19.90
CA ARG A 702 7.33 13.97 -21.30
C ARG A 702 8.25 14.77 -22.24
N ALA A 703 8.51 16.03 -21.88
CA ALA A 703 9.45 16.86 -22.64
C ALA A 703 10.87 16.29 -22.63
N LEU A 704 11.31 15.71 -21.50
CA LEU A 704 12.61 15.04 -21.39
C LEU A 704 12.69 13.79 -22.28
N SER A 705 11.62 13.01 -22.41
CA SER A 705 11.55 11.85 -23.30
C SER A 705 11.89 12.22 -24.75
N ASP A 706 11.36 13.34 -25.25
CA ASP A 706 11.69 13.84 -26.59
C ASP A 706 13.13 14.39 -26.66
N ARG A 707 13.56 15.10 -25.61
CA ARG A 707 14.88 15.72 -25.52
C ARG A 707 16.01 14.71 -25.46
N VAL A 708 15.86 13.60 -24.76
CA VAL A 708 16.85 12.51 -24.70
C VAL A 708 17.12 11.92 -26.09
N VAL A 709 16.10 11.87 -26.94
CA VAL A 709 16.24 11.39 -28.33
C VAL A 709 16.88 12.45 -29.23
N SER A 710 16.51 13.71 -29.09
CA SER A 710 16.91 14.78 -30.00
C SER A 710 18.23 15.49 -29.59
N ASP A 711 18.54 15.58 -28.28
CA ASP A 711 19.66 16.39 -27.78
C ASP A 711 20.27 15.78 -26.50
N TRP A 712 20.84 14.58 -26.62
CA TRP A 712 21.45 13.89 -25.49
C TRP A 712 22.58 14.65 -24.81
N ASP A 713 23.43 15.32 -25.57
CA ASP A 713 24.60 16.05 -25.02
C ASP A 713 24.18 17.15 -24.04
N SER A 714 23.06 17.83 -24.32
CA SER A 714 22.48 18.83 -23.40
C SER A 714 21.89 18.17 -22.14
N VAL A 715 21.21 17.02 -22.25
CA VAL A 715 20.69 16.28 -21.08
C VAL A 715 21.83 15.80 -20.18
N ARG A 716 22.87 15.21 -20.77
CA ARG A 716 24.07 14.80 -20.03
C ARG A 716 24.75 15.97 -19.32
N ALA A 717 24.87 17.11 -20.01
CA ALA A 717 25.45 18.33 -19.41
C ALA A 717 24.65 18.80 -18.20
N ASP A 718 23.29 18.76 -18.25
CA ASP A 718 22.45 19.11 -17.12
C ASP A 718 22.63 18.15 -15.93
N LEU A 719 22.75 16.84 -16.17
CA LEU A 719 23.06 15.85 -15.12
C LEU A 719 24.41 16.13 -14.44
N GLU A 720 25.43 16.48 -15.22
CA GLU A 720 26.77 16.86 -14.69
C GLU A 720 26.70 18.19 -13.91
N ILE A 721 25.92 19.16 -14.35
CA ILE A 721 25.68 20.40 -13.62
C ILE A 721 25.02 20.09 -12.28
N LEU A 722 23.96 19.26 -12.26
CA LEU A 722 23.27 18.85 -11.03
C LEU A 722 24.24 18.12 -10.09
N ARG A 723 25.06 17.19 -10.59
CA ARG A 723 26.07 16.50 -9.79
C ARG A 723 26.99 17.52 -9.09
N GLY A 724 27.49 18.50 -9.82
CA GLY A 724 28.39 19.52 -9.28
C GLY A 724 27.71 20.46 -8.25
N LEU A 725 26.43 20.76 -8.42
CA LEU A 725 25.68 21.61 -7.49
C LEU A 725 25.27 20.87 -6.22
N ILE A 726 24.91 19.59 -6.30
CA ILE A 726 24.27 18.82 -5.23
C ILE A 726 25.30 17.98 -4.46
N LEU A 727 26.08 17.13 -5.15
CA LEU A 727 26.92 16.11 -4.52
C LEU A 727 28.25 16.69 -4.02
N ASN A 728 28.16 17.50 -2.98
CA ASN A 728 29.33 18.03 -2.31
C ASN A 728 29.17 17.99 -0.79
N ARG A 729 30.30 18.09 -0.05
CA ARG A 729 30.32 17.95 1.41
C ARG A 729 29.69 19.14 2.14
N GLN A 730 29.54 20.29 1.52
CA GLN A 730 28.99 21.48 2.16
C GLN A 730 27.51 21.23 2.54
N ASP A 731 27.19 21.45 3.81
CA ASP A 731 25.84 21.31 4.37
C ASP A 731 25.21 19.89 4.15
N ALA A 732 26.06 18.90 3.84
CA ALA A 732 25.64 17.50 3.81
C ALA A 732 25.51 16.98 5.24
N VAL A 733 24.48 16.14 5.47
CA VAL A 733 24.20 15.52 6.76
C VAL A 733 24.14 14.01 6.56
N LEU A 734 24.86 13.26 7.39
CA LEU A 734 24.79 11.80 7.42
C LEU A 734 23.94 11.35 8.61
N ASN A 735 22.89 10.58 8.33
CA ASN A 735 22.03 9.97 9.33
C ASN A 735 22.35 8.49 9.47
N LEU A 736 22.61 8.02 10.70
CA LEU A 736 22.95 6.63 10.98
C LEU A 736 21.99 6.04 12.01
N THR A 737 21.44 4.88 11.72
CA THR A 737 20.59 4.14 12.64
C THR A 737 21.10 2.71 12.80
N ALA A 738 21.52 2.35 14.01
CA ALA A 738 21.97 1.01 14.40
C ALA A 738 22.15 0.95 15.92
N ASP A 739 22.50 -0.23 16.45
CA ASP A 739 22.94 -0.37 17.85
C ASP A 739 24.27 0.35 18.09
N ALA A 740 24.56 0.72 19.35
CA ALA A 740 25.74 1.49 19.74
C ALA A 740 27.07 0.89 19.28
N LYS A 741 27.19 -0.43 19.25
CA LYS A 741 28.40 -1.13 18.80
C LYS A 741 28.62 -0.96 17.31
N THR A 742 27.57 -1.12 16.54
CA THR A 742 27.58 -0.96 15.07
C THR A 742 27.84 0.50 14.70
N LEU A 743 27.21 1.46 15.39
CA LEU A 743 27.47 2.89 15.19
C LEU A 743 28.95 3.25 15.43
N ALA A 744 29.54 2.75 16.55
CA ALA A 744 30.96 2.99 16.84
C ALA A 744 31.89 2.38 15.78
N ALA A 745 31.55 1.20 15.26
CA ALA A 745 32.29 0.54 14.19
C ALA A 745 32.18 1.28 12.84
N ALA A 746 31.05 1.93 12.56
CA ALA A 746 30.79 2.68 11.33
C ALA A 746 31.52 4.03 11.24
N GLN A 747 31.94 4.64 12.36
CA GLN A 747 32.55 5.97 12.43
C GLN A 747 33.78 6.16 11.49
N PRO A 748 34.77 5.25 11.39
CA PRO A 748 35.91 5.44 10.49
C PRO A 748 35.49 5.41 9.01
N TYR A 749 34.43 4.63 8.66
CA TYR A 749 33.90 4.54 7.30
C TYR A 749 33.09 5.80 6.93
N ALA A 750 32.29 6.32 7.86
CA ALA A 750 31.62 7.60 7.71
C ALA A 750 32.61 8.75 7.48
N ALA A 751 33.71 8.77 8.25
CA ALA A 751 34.77 9.76 8.04
C ALA A 751 35.52 9.59 6.69
N ALA A 752 35.65 8.36 6.19
CA ALA A 752 36.19 8.11 4.86
C ALA A 752 35.28 8.61 3.76
N LEU A 753 33.94 8.36 3.87
CA LEU A 753 32.94 8.90 2.96
C LEU A 753 32.99 10.42 2.93
N GLY A 754 32.99 11.10 4.09
CA GLY A 754 33.09 12.56 4.15
C GLY A 754 34.36 13.11 3.46
N ARG A 755 35.51 12.42 3.57
CA ARG A 755 36.76 12.81 2.87
C ARG A 755 36.70 12.59 1.35
N ALA A 756 35.94 11.60 0.89
CA ALA A 756 35.79 11.29 -0.53
C ALA A 756 34.93 12.32 -1.27
N LEU A 757 33.97 12.94 -0.58
CA LEU A 757 33.09 13.92 -1.19
C LEU A 757 33.82 15.18 -1.64
N PRO A 758 33.46 15.75 -2.80
CA PRO A 758 33.97 17.04 -3.26
C PRO A 758 33.69 18.16 -2.23
N THR A 759 34.57 19.17 -2.23
CA THR A 759 34.43 20.38 -1.39
C THR A 759 34.04 21.60 -2.22
N ALA A 760 33.20 21.40 -3.23
CA ALA A 760 32.62 22.49 -4.02
C ALA A 760 31.79 23.43 -3.13
N PHE A 761 31.77 24.70 -3.48
CA PHE A 761 31.00 25.70 -2.80
C PHE A 761 29.77 26.04 -3.69
N SER A 762 28.59 25.76 -3.23
CA SER A 762 27.34 26.15 -3.89
C SER A 762 26.64 27.26 -3.10
N VAL A 763 26.07 28.21 -3.82
CA VAL A 763 25.35 29.32 -3.21
C VAL A 763 23.85 29.11 -3.39
N PRO A 764 23.04 29.17 -2.30
CA PRO A 764 21.58 29.07 -2.39
C PRO A 764 21.01 30.11 -3.36
N LEU A 765 20.10 29.69 -4.21
CA LEU A 765 19.39 30.56 -5.14
C LEU A 765 18.11 31.10 -4.49
N PRO A 766 17.71 32.35 -4.76
CA PRO A 766 16.43 32.86 -4.29
C PRO A 766 15.30 32.13 -4.99
N LEU A 767 14.30 31.71 -4.22
CA LEU A 767 13.08 31.13 -4.76
C LEU A 767 12.13 32.24 -5.24
N ASP A 768 11.54 32.07 -6.41
CA ASP A 768 10.49 32.94 -6.88
C ASP A 768 9.29 32.95 -5.93
N PRO A 769 8.61 34.06 -5.72
CA PRO A 769 7.40 34.08 -4.92
C PRO A 769 6.29 33.22 -5.54
N LEU A 770 5.36 32.74 -4.70
CA LEU A 770 4.18 32.04 -5.19
C LEU A 770 3.29 32.98 -6.02
N GLY A 771 2.75 32.48 -7.12
CA GLY A 771 1.72 33.17 -7.88
C GLY A 771 0.38 33.20 -7.13
N ALA A 772 -0.61 33.92 -7.69
CA ALA A 772 -1.95 33.85 -7.16
C ALA A 772 -2.54 32.45 -7.38
N PRO A 773 -3.16 31.83 -6.35
CA PRO A 773 -3.84 30.53 -6.51
C PRO A 773 -4.97 30.62 -7.54
N ILE A 774 -5.14 29.57 -8.35
CA ILE A 774 -6.17 29.50 -9.39
C ILE A 774 -7.01 28.25 -9.22
N ASN A 775 -8.30 28.34 -9.52
CA ASN A 775 -9.16 27.16 -9.61
C ASN A 775 -8.89 26.41 -10.92
N GLU A 776 -8.79 25.10 -10.86
CA GLU A 776 -8.43 24.30 -12.04
C GLU A 776 -9.10 22.92 -12.06
N ALA A 777 -9.25 22.39 -13.28
CA ALA A 777 -9.59 21.01 -13.55
C ALA A 777 -8.48 20.34 -14.36
N LEU A 778 -8.02 19.20 -13.87
CA LEU A 778 -7.03 18.32 -14.48
C LEU A 778 -7.78 17.18 -15.14
N LEU A 779 -7.82 17.12 -16.46
CA LEU A 779 -8.63 16.15 -17.18
C LEU A 779 -7.86 14.86 -17.42
N VAL A 780 -8.50 13.76 -17.04
CA VAL A 780 -8.05 12.37 -17.25
C VAL A 780 -9.24 11.52 -17.72
N PRO A 781 -9.00 10.40 -18.45
CA PRO A 781 -10.08 9.51 -18.93
C PRO A 781 -10.61 8.63 -17.78
N ALA A 782 -11.27 9.24 -16.79
CA ALA A 782 -11.82 8.56 -15.64
C ALA A 782 -13.33 8.80 -15.50
N GLN A 783 -14.06 7.79 -15.02
CA GLN A 783 -15.49 7.89 -14.67
C GLN A 783 -15.74 8.43 -13.26
N VAL A 784 -14.69 8.61 -12.48
CA VAL A 784 -14.71 9.14 -11.12
C VAL A 784 -13.87 10.41 -11.03
N ASN A 785 -14.11 11.21 -10.00
CA ASN A 785 -13.42 12.47 -9.76
C ASN A 785 -12.66 12.41 -8.43
N TYR A 786 -11.69 13.31 -8.30
CA TYR A 786 -10.97 13.64 -7.09
C TYR A 786 -11.13 15.14 -6.87
N VAL A 787 -11.99 15.50 -5.94
CA VAL A 787 -12.41 16.89 -5.75
C VAL A 787 -11.66 17.47 -4.56
N GLY A 788 -10.89 18.51 -4.76
CA GLY A 788 -10.15 19.17 -3.70
C GLY A 788 -10.48 20.64 -3.55
N LYS A 789 -10.53 21.13 -2.31
CA LYS A 789 -10.58 22.56 -1.96
C LYS A 789 -9.64 22.83 -0.80
N GLY A 790 -8.75 23.83 -0.94
CA GLY A 790 -7.73 24.11 0.06
C GLY A 790 -7.31 25.57 0.12
N CYS A 791 -6.63 25.92 1.21
CA CYS A 791 -6.05 27.24 1.44
C CYS A 791 -4.88 27.16 2.44
N ASN A 792 -4.19 28.28 2.67
CA ASN A 792 -3.25 28.40 3.79
C ASN A 792 -3.96 29.11 4.95
N ILE A 793 -4.24 28.37 6.03
CA ILE A 793 -4.96 28.93 7.19
C ILE A 793 -4.12 29.90 8.01
N TYR A 794 -2.78 29.86 7.91
CA TYR A 794 -1.90 30.83 8.57
C TYR A 794 -2.01 32.22 7.90
N ASP A 795 -2.23 32.27 6.59
CA ASP A 795 -2.52 33.51 5.85
C ASP A 795 -3.87 34.11 6.23
N LEU A 796 -4.80 33.27 6.75
CA LEU A 796 -6.09 33.69 7.31
C LEU A 796 -6.01 34.10 8.78
N GLY A 797 -4.80 34.11 9.37
CA GLY A 797 -4.58 34.54 10.75
C GLY A 797 -4.71 33.43 11.81
N TYR A 798 -4.84 32.16 11.40
CA TYR A 798 -4.86 31.05 12.37
C TYR A 798 -3.47 30.86 12.96
N ASN A 799 -3.40 30.75 14.28
CA ASN A 799 -2.21 30.31 15.00
C ASN A 799 -2.34 28.84 15.33
N TRP A 800 -1.30 28.06 15.01
CA TRP A 800 -1.29 26.63 15.27
C TRP A 800 -1.62 26.28 16.73
N HIS A 801 -2.49 25.31 16.92
CA HIS A 801 -2.81 24.68 18.20
C HIS A 801 -3.12 23.20 17.96
N GLY A 802 -2.68 22.33 18.87
CA GLY A 802 -2.83 20.88 18.72
C GLY A 802 -4.27 20.39 18.54
N SER A 803 -5.27 21.16 19.03
CA SER A 803 -6.69 20.83 18.79
C SER A 803 -7.08 20.74 17.32
N ALA A 804 -6.34 21.40 16.42
CA ALA A 804 -6.60 21.30 14.98
C ALA A 804 -6.45 19.85 14.47
N HIS A 805 -5.54 19.06 15.03
CA HIS A 805 -5.44 17.63 14.70
C HIS A 805 -6.71 16.87 15.10
N VAL A 806 -7.24 17.14 16.29
CA VAL A 806 -8.47 16.50 16.78
C VAL A 806 -9.64 16.86 15.88
N ILE A 807 -9.75 18.13 15.50
CA ILE A 807 -10.88 18.65 14.71
C ILE A 807 -10.83 18.13 13.27
N THR A 808 -9.66 18.17 12.61
CA THR A 808 -9.53 17.67 11.23
C THR A 808 -9.75 16.17 11.14
N ARG A 809 -9.31 15.41 12.17
CA ARG A 809 -9.62 13.99 12.28
C ARG A 809 -11.13 13.74 12.47
N HIS A 810 -11.77 14.49 13.37
CA HIS A 810 -13.22 14.41 13.57
C HIS A 810 -14.00 14.70 12.27
N LEU A 811 -13.59 15.72 11.53
CA LEU A 811 -14.19 16.04 10.22
C LEU A 811 -14.03 14.88 9.23
N ARG A 812 -12.84 14.26 9.17
CA ARG A 812 -12.56 13.12 8.27
C ARG A 812 -13.43 11.91 8.61
N MET A 813 -13.51 11.53 9.91
CA MET A 813 -14.15 10.30 10.37
C MET A 813 -15.65 10.44 10.67
N GLY A 814 -16.19 11.65 10.61
CA GLY A 814 -17.60 11.96 10.80
C GLY A 814 -18.18 12.71 9.60
N TRP A 815 -18.12 14.03 9.60
CA TRP A 815 -18.80 14.89 8.62
C TRP A 815 -18.51 14.51 7.15
N LEU A 816 -17.24 14.40 6.79
CA LEU A 816 -16.86 14.06 5.40
C LEU A 816 -17.18 12.60 5.08
N TRP A 817 -16.98 11.70 6.03
CA TRP A 817 -17.37 10.29 5.87
C TRP A 817 -18.87 10.17 5.56
N ASP A 818 -19.72 10.78 6.36
CA ASP A 818 -21.18 10.68 6.21
C ASP A 818 -21.66 11.34 4.93
N GLN A 819 -21.20 12.57 4.64
CA GLN A 819 -21.73 13.36 3.54
C GLN A 819 -21.14 13.00 2.17
N VAL A 820 -19.82 12.76 2.11
CA VAL A 820 -19.13 12.53 0.84
C VAL A 820 -19.09 11.05 0.48
N ARG A 821 -18.80 10.17 1.47
CA ARG A 821 -18.74 8.73 1.23
C ARG A 821 -20.12 8.10 1.31
N VAL A 822 -20.77 8.07 2.47
CA VAL A 822 -22.02 7.31 2.68
C VAL A 822 -23.16 7.87 1.83
N GLN A 823 -23.39 9.18 1.88
CA GLN A 823 -24.49 9.80 1.13
C GLN A 823 -24.11 10.22 -0.28
N GLY A 824 -22.85 10.55 -0.50
CA GLY A 824 -22.31 10.99 -1.78
C GLY A 824 -21.89 9.84 -2.70
N GLY A 825 -21.51 8.70 -2.15
CA GLY A 825 -21.07 7.53 -2.90
C GLY A 825 -19.59 7.58 -3.31
N ALA A 826 -18.79 8.49 -2.77
CA ALA A 826 -17.34 8.48 -2.92
C ALA A 826 -16.73 7.31 -2.13
N TYR A 827 -15.58 6.80 -2.57
CA TYR A 827 -14.87 5.77 -1.83
C TYR A 827 -14.23 6.30 -0.54
N GLY A 828 -13.80 7.58 -0.51
CA GLY A 828 -13.23 8.22 0.66
C GLY A 828 -13.27 9.74 0.63
N ALA A 829 -13.04 10.34 1.80
CA ALA A 829 -12.88 11.79 1.93
C ALA A 829 -11.89 12.12 3.05
N PHE A 830 -11.10 13.15 2.86
CA PHE A 830 -10.00 13.53 3.73
C PHE A 830 -10.07 15.02 4.08
N CYS A 831 -9.64 15.34 5.32
CA CYS A 831 -9.32 16.68 5.75
C CYS A 831 -7.85 16.69 6.17
N SER A 832 -6.98 17.23 5.34
CA SER A 832 -5.53 17.23 5.54
C SER A 832 -5.07 18.62 5.97
N LEU A 833 -4.32 18.70 7.07
CA LEU A 833 -3.69 19.93 7.52
C LEU A 833 -2.19 19.69 7.72
N ASP A 834 -1.39 20.35 6.90
CA ASP A 834 0.06 20.41 7.11
C ASP A 834 0.38 21.53 8.11
N ARG A 835 0.72 21.13 9.33
CA ARG A 835 1.03 22.05 10.43
C ARG A 835 2.30 22.88 10.22
N MET A 836 3.21 22.45 9.35
CA MET A 836 4.43 23.18 9.07
C MET A 836 4.19 24.34 8.08
N SER A 837 3.49 24.06 6.99
CA SER A 837 3.16 25.07 5.98
C SER A 837 1.87 25.84 6.25
N GLY A 838 0.94 25.30 7.04
CA GLY A 838 -0.41 25.86 7.25
C GLY A 838 -1.41 25.49 6.15
N THR A 839 -1.05 24.61 5.21
CA THR A 839 -1.95 24.23 4.12
C THR A 839 -3.03 23.27 4.62
N LEU A 840 -4.29 23.69 4.54
CA LEU A 840 -5.49 22.90 4.79
C LEU A 840 -6.11 22.50 3.45
N ALA A 841 -6.48 21.25 3.28
CA ALA A 841 -7.20 20.74 2.12
C ALA A 841 -8.25 19.71 2.52
N GLN A 842 -9.47 19.85 1.98
CA GLN A 842 -10.50 18.81 1.97
C GLN A 842 -10.47 18.17 0.58
N VAL A 843 -10.42 16.84 0.51
CA VAL A 843 -10.26 16.10 -0.76
C VAL A 843 -11.09 14.83 -0.74
N SER A 844 -11.77 14.52 -1.85
CA SER A 844 -12.48 13.25 -2.06
C SER A 844 -11.65 12.26 -2.89
N TYR A 845 -12.02 10.99 -2.79
CA TYR A 845 -11.35 9.89 -3.49
C TYR A 845 -12.39 9.02 -4.21
N ARG A 846 -12.21 8.84 -5.53
CA ARG A 846 -13.14 8.11 -6.41
C ARG A 846 -14.59 8.58 -6.22
N ASP A 847 -14.81 9.86 -6.44
CA ASP A 847 -16.07 10.57 -6.17
C ASP A 847 -16.91 10.66 -7.45
N PRO A 848 -18.16 10.21 -7.43
CA PRO A 848 -19.06 10.40 -8.57
C PRO A 848 -19.54 11.84 -8.73
N ASN A 849 -19.35 12.70 -7.69
CA ASN A 849 -19.86 14.09 -7.69
C ASN A 849 -18.70 15.09 -7.72
N VAL A 850 -19.00 16.31 -8.22
CA VAL A 850 -18.12 17.48 -8.10
C VAL A 850 -18.82 18.56 -7.28
N GLU A 851 -19.94 19.09 -7.76
CA GLU A 851 -20.65 20.22 -7.15
C GLU A 851 -21.19 19.91 -5.74
N LYS A 852 -21.78 18.71 -5.56
CA LYS A 852 -22.31 18.30 -4.26
C LYS A 852 -21.20 18.20 -3.21
N THR A 853 -20.04 17.70 -3.61
CA THR A 853 -18.86 17.55 -2.74
C THR A 853 -18.29 18.90 -2.35
N LEU A 854 -18.16 19.85 -3.30
CA LEU A 854 -17.74 21.23 -3.01
C LEU A 854 -18.72 21.92 -2.07
N ALA A 855 -20.03 21.75 -2.27
CA ALA A 855 -21.05 22.29 -1.36
C ALA A 855 -20.92 21.72 0.06
N THR A 856 -20.56 20.44 0.19
CA THR A 856 -20.29 19.80 1.49
C THR A 856 -19.07 20.42 2.18
N TYR A 857 -18.00 20.70 1.43
CA TYR A 857 -16.83 21.38 1.98
C TYR A 857 -17.17 22.79 2.48
N ASP A 858 -17.97 23.52 1.75
CA ASP A 858 -18.41 24.87 2.12
C ASP A 858 -19.33 24.87 3.35
N ALA A 859 -20.09 23.78 3.56
CA ALA A 859 -20.99 23.62 4.71
C ALA A 859 -20.25 23.17 6.01
N THR A 860 -18.96 22.85 5.95
CA THR A 860 -18.19 22.34 7.12
C THR A 860 -18.21 23.33 8.30
N ALA A 861 -18.13 24.63 8.04
CA ALA A 861 -18.20 25.65 9.08
C ALA A 861 -19.54 25.63 9.83
N ASP A 862 -20.65 25.52 9.09
CA ASP A 862 -21.98 25.45 9.67
C ASP A 862 -22.23 24.16 10.45
N TYR A 863 -21.66 23.04 9.97
CA TYR A 863 -21.65 21.80 10.73
C TYR A 863 -20.95 21.98 12.10
N LEU A 864 -19.71 22.51 12.12
CA LEU A 864 -18.96 22.73 13.35
C LEU A 864 -19.67 23.68 14.32
N ARG A 865 -20.36 24.74 13.84
CA ARG A 865 -21.13 25.67 14.67
C ARG A 865 -22.34 25.01 15.33
N LYS A 866 -22.95 24.03 14.65
CA LYS A 866 -24.15 23.32 15.10
C LYS A 866 -23.83 22.02 15.83
N LEU A 867 -22.55 21.62 15.88
CA LEU A 867 -22.11 20.36 16.43
C LEU A 867 -22.39 20.28 17.94
N ASP A 868 -23.25 19.35 18.33
CA ASP A 868 -23.48 18.98 19.74
C ASP A 868 -22.62 17.75 20.07
N LEU A 869 -21.35 18.00 20.38
CA LEU A 869 -20.35 16.97 20.63
C LEU A 869 -20.52 16.41 22.06
N SER A 870 -20.80 15.12 22.18
CA SER A 870 -20.85 14.47 23.50
C SER A 870 -19.45 14.35 24.12
N ASP A 871 -19.37 14.10 25.45
CA ASP A 871 -18.07 13.84 26.12
C ASP A 871 -17.39 12.58 25.57
N ARG A 872 -18.18 11.57 25.18
CA ARG A 872 -17.68 10.36 24.54
C ARG A 872 -17.04 10.69 23.18
N ASP A 873 -17.73 11.41 22.31
CA ASP A 873 -17.22 11.71 20.96
C ASP A 873 -15.97 12.59 21.03
N LEU A 874 -15.92 13.54 21.97
CA LEU A 874 -14.72 14.33 22.22
C LEU A 874 -13.55 13.45 22.68
N THR A 875 -13.80 12.51 23.59
CA THR A 875 -12.78 11.56 24.04
C THR A 875 -12.28 10.68 22.90
N LEU A 876 -13.19 10.12 22.08
CA LEU A 876 -12.81 9.32 20.91
C LEU A 876 -11.96 10.12 19.91
N ALA A 877 -12.34 11.37 19.64
CA ALA A 877 -11.59 12.23 18.74
C ALA A 877 -10.17 12.52 19.25
N ILE A 878 -10.01 12.74 20.57
CA ILE A 878 -8.71 12.95 21.22
C ILE A 878 -7.88 11.65 21.16
N VAL A 879 -8.46 10.50 21.52
CA VAL A 879 -7.79 9.19 21.48
C VAL A 879 -7.25 8.93 20.08
N GLY A 880 -8.09 9.08 19.06
CA GLY A 880 -7.67 8.86 17.68
C GLY A 880 -6.58 9.85 17.23
N ALA A 881 -6.63 11.12 17.66
CA ALA A 881 -5.58 12.08 17.33
C ALA A 881 -4.23 11.74 17.99
N ILE A 882 -4.24 11.17 19.20
CA ILE A 882 -3.04 10.62 19.84
C ILE A 882 -2.54 9.38 19.07
N GLY A 883 -3.44 8.51 18.60
CA GLY A 883 -3.07 7.37 17.76
C GLY A 883 -2.33 7.79 16.47
N ASP A 884 -2.83 8.83 15.80
CA ASP A 884 -2.16 9.39 14.61
C ASP A 884 -0.77 10.00 14.95
N LEU A 885 -0.58 10.52 16.19
CA LEU A 885 0.69 11.06 16.67
C LEU A 885 1.70 9.97 17.07
N ASP A 886 1.23 8.88 17.66
CA ASP A 886 2.00 7.77 18.21
C ASP A 886 2.10 6.57 17.26
N THR A 887 2.15 6.82 15.97
CA THR A 887 2.29 5.77 14.96
C THR A 887 3.49 4.87 15.26
N TYR A 888 3.28 3.55 15.29
CA TYR A 888 4.36 2.57 15.44
C TYR A 888 5.33 2.67 14.27
N LEU A 889 6.63 2.72 14.58
CA LEU A 889 7.70 2.87 13.59
C LEU A 889 8.72 1.74 13.77
N LEU A 890 9.12 1.13 12.67
CA LEU A 890 10.26 0.22 12.62
C LEU A 890 11.59 0.96 12.86
N PRO A 891 12.67 0.27 13.20
CA PRO A 891 13.94 0.91 13.57
C PRO A 891 14.47 1.92 12.54
N ASP A 892 14.45 1.58 11.25
CA ASP A 892 14.80 2.47 10.13
C ASP A 892 13.91 3.72 10.07
N ALA A 893 12.61 3.51 10.15
CA ALA A 893 11.62 4.59 10.13
C ALA A 893 11.74 5.51 11.35
N ARG A 894 12.19 5.01 12.53
CA ARG A 894 12.48 5.84 13.71
C ARG A 894 13.66 6.78 13.44
N GLY A 895 14.75 6.27 12.85
CA GLY A 895 15.90 7.08 12.45
C GLY A 895 15.53 8.16 11.44
N ALA A 896 14.80 7.79 10.38
CA ALA A 896 14.31 8.71 9.35
C ALA A 896 13.34 9.77 9.93
N ALA A 897 12.44 9.39 10.85
CA ALA A 897 11.54 10.34 11.51
C ALA A 897 12.31 11.34 12.39
N SER A 898 13.34 10.89 13.11
CA SER A 898 14.21 11.78 13.90
C SER A 898 14.99 12.76 13.03
N LEU A 899 15.51 12.28 11.89
CA LEU A 899 16.14 13.14 10.87
C LEU A 899 15.16 14.21 10.35
N ALA A 900 13.95 13.82 9.93
CA ALA A 900 12.95 14.75 9.43
C ALA A 900 12.57 15.82 10.49
N ARG A 901 12.45 15.42 11.76
CA ARG A 901 12.22 16.34 12.89
C ARG A 901 13.39 17.31 13.07
N HIS A 902 14.63 16.82 13.00
CA HIS A 902 15.83 17.66 13.09
C HIS A 902 15.89 18.70 11.96
N LEU A 903 15.64 18.29 10.72
CA LEU A 903 15.68 19.18 9.55
C LEU A 903 14.59 20.25 9.56
N THR A 904 13.46 19.98 10.21
CA THR A 904 12.30 20.88 10.27
C THR A 904 12.18 21.68 11.57
N ASP A 905 13.13 21.59 12.50
CA ASP A 905 13.10 22.14 13.86
C ASP A 905 11.85 21.69 14.66
N ASP A 906 11.43 20.44 14.44
CA ASP A 906 10.32 19.83 15.18
C ASP A 906 10.80 19.14 16.47
N ARG A 907 11.20 19.94 17.44
CA ARG A 907 11.84 19.51 18.69
C ARG A 907 10.88 18.79 19.63
N ASP A 908 11.43 17.98 20.53
CA ASP A 908 10.66 17.17 21.47
C ASP A 908 9.83 18.01 22.44
N ASP A 909 10.31 19.20 22.86
CA ASP A 909 9.56 20.13 23.69
C ASP A 909 8.29 20.66 23.01
N LEU A 910 8.40 21.00 21.71
CA LEU A 910 7.26 21.45 20.90
C LEU A 910 6.27 20.31 20.60
N ARG A 911 6.78 19.11 20.42
CA ARG A 911 5.95 17.91 20.25
C ARG A 911 5.21 17.56 21.53
N GLN A 912 5.86 17.73 22.70
CA GLN A 912 5.22 17.56 24.00
C GLN A 912 4.12 18.60 24.22
N GLN A 913 4.38 19.87 23.92
CA GLN A 913 3.35 20.91 23.94
C GLN A 913 2.15 20.55 23.06
N MET A 914 2.40 20.10 21.82
CA MET A 914 1.34 19.68 20.90
C MET A 914 0.51 18.52 21.48
N ARG A 915 1.15 17.54 22.14
CA ARG A 915 0.44 16.44 22.84
C ARG A 915 -0.45 16.98 23.93
N GLU A 916 0.04 17.89 24.76
CA GLU A 916 -0.74 18.50 25.83
C GLU A 916 -1.95 19.29 25.30
N GLU A 917 -1.77 20.01 24.19
CA GLU A 917 -2.83 20.73 23.49
C GLU A 917 -3.89 19.78 22.89
N ILE A 918 -3.47 18.64 22.33
CA ILE A 918 -4.37 17.57 21.84
C ILE A 918 -5.18 17.01 23.01
N LEU A 919 -4.52 16.59 24.09
CA LEU A 919 -5.16 16.05 25.30
C LEU A 919 -6.08 17.06 26.00
N GLY A 920 -5.75 18.36 25.89
CA GLY A 920 -6.53 19.49 26.45
C GLY A 920 -7.63 20.02 25.52
N THR A 921 -7.91 19.35 24.40
CA THR A 921 -8.94 19.80 23.44
C THR A 921 -10.34 19.83 24.08
N THR A 922 -11.10 20.87 23.79
CA THR A 922 -12.46 21.10 24.31
C THR A 922 -13.44 21.42 23.18
N ARG A 923 -14.75 21.31 23.45
CA ARG A 923 -15.82 21.73 22.51
C ARG A 923 -15.65 23.15 21.99
N ARG A 924 -15.11 24.06 22.81
CA ARG A 924 -14.85 25.45 22.43
C ARG A 924 -13.90 25.54 21.25
N HIS A 925 -12.86 24.71 21.18
CA HIS A 925 -11.91 24.68 20.07
C HIS A 925 -12.59 24.34 18.74
N PHE A 926 -13.59 23.45 18.74
CA PHE A 926 -14.39 23.11 17.55
C PHE A 926 -15.19 24.31 17.05
N THR A 927 -15.84 25.04 17.97
CA THR A 927 -16.61 26.26 17.64
C THR A 927 -15.70 27.38 17.12
N GLU A 928 -14.51 27.56 17.73
CA GLU A 928 -13.52 28.57 17.25
C GLU A 928 -12.96 28.18 15.89
N PHE A 929 -12.69 26.91 15.64
CA PHE A 929 -12.20 26.42 14.35
C PHE A 929 -13.25 26.52 13.22
N ALA A 930 -14.54 26.59 13.55
CA ALA A 930 -15.60 26.83 12.58
C ALA A 930 -15.41 28.16 11.83
N GLU A 931 -14.88 29.19 12.49
CA GLU A 931 -14.60 30.48 11.84
C GLU A 931 -13.42 30.36 10.87
N VAL A 932 -12.41 29.54 11.21
CA VAL A 932 -11.30 29.23 10.30
C VAL A 932 -11.83 28.51 9.05
N MET A 933 -12.74 27.53 9.23
CA MET A 933 -13.35 26.81 8.11
C MET A 933 -14.26 27.72 7.26
N ALA A 934 -14.94 28.71 7.85
CA ALA A 934 -15.72 29.68 7.11
C ALA A 934 -14.86 30.57 6.22
N GLU A 935 -13.71 31.02 6.72
CA GLU A 935 -12.74 31.78 5.92
C GLU A 935 -12.10 30.87 4.84
N ALA A 936 -11.76 29.61 5.19
CA ALA A 936 -11.23 28.63 4.25
C ALA A 936 -12.20 28.35 3.10
N ALA A 937 -13.52 28.24 3.38
CA ALA A 937 -14.54 28.05 2.35
C ALA A 937 -14.60 29.23 1.36
N ARG A 938 -14.40 30.47 1.86
CA ARG A 938 -14.42 31.67 1.03
C ARG A 938 -13.14 31.91 0.22
N ALA A 939 -11.99 31.63 0.84
CA ALA A 939 -10.67 31.92 0.25
C ALA A 939 -10.06 30.71 -0.47
N GLY A 940 -10.65 29.52 -0.27
CA GLY A 940 -10.07 28.27 -0.75
C GLY A 940 -10.12 28.15 -2.27
N THR A 941 -9.04 27.62 -2.82
CA THR A 941 -8.89 27.27 -4.24
C THR A 941 -9.37 25.85 -4.49
N VAL A 942 -10.00 25.63 -5.64
CA VAL A 942 -10.50 24.34 -6.09
C VAL A 942 -9.52 23.71 -7.07
N CYS A 943 -9.22 22.44 -6.88
CA CYS A 943 -8.52 21.58 -7.85
C CYS A 943 -9.30 20.27 -7.99
N VAL A 944 -9.70 19.93 -9.22
CA VAL A 944 -10.42 18.69 -9.50
C VAL A 944 -9.64 17.90 -10.54
N LEU A 945 -9.36 16.62 -10.24
CA LEU A 945 -8.87 15.69 -11.25
C LEU A 945 -10.03 14.74 -11.61
N GLY A 946 -10.35 14.60 -12.90
CA GLY A 946 -11.48 13.78 -13.33
C GLY A 946 -11.78 13.86 -14.82
N GLY A 947 -12.90 13.26 -15.23
CA GLY A 947 -13.34 13.25 -16.62
C GLY A 947 -14.36 14.34 -16.94
N SER A 948 -15.42 13.99 -17.69
CA SER A 948 -16.43 14.92 -18.18
C SER A 948 -17.16 15.73 -17.09
N ALA A 949 -17.35 15.16 -15.90
CA ALA A 949 -17.98 15.88 -14.80
C ALA A 949 -17.09 17.03 -14.28
N ALA A 950 -15.77 16.81 -14.22
CA ALA A 950 -14.80 17.84 -13.87
C ALA A 950 -14.73 18.93 -14.95
N GLU A 951 -14.76 18.56 -16.24
CA GLU A 951 -14.77 19.47 -17.38
C GLU A 951 -16.03 20.35 -17.38
N ASN A 952 -17.20 19.76 -17.15
CA ASN A 952 -18.48 20.48 -17.07
C ASN A 952 -18.48 21.48 -15.92
N ALA A 953 -18.01 21.10 -14.74
CA ALA A 953 -17.90 22.00 -13.60
C ALA A 953 -16.92 23.14 -13.88
N ALA A 954 -15.74 22.85 -14.43
CA ALA A 954 -14.75 23.86 -14.79
C ALA A 954 -15.29 24.87 -15.80
N THR A 955 -16.00 24.39 -16.82
CA THR A 955 -16.64 25.22 -17.84
C THR A 955 -17.70 26.12 -17.21
N ALA A 956 -18.55 25.58 -16.32
CA ALA A 956 -19.63 26.34 -15.66
C ALA A 956 -19.08 27.45 -14.73
N HIS A 957 -17.96 27.19 -14.07
CA HIS A 957 -17.36 28.15 -13.12
C HIS A 957 -16.18 28.94 -13.69
N GLY A 958 -15.80 28.73 -14.95
CA GLY A 958 -14.66 29.41 -15.58
C GLY A 958 -13.31 29.09 -14.96
N TRP A 959 -13.09 27.83 -14.52
CA TRP A 959 -11.81 27.37 -14.02
C TRP A 959 -10.82 27.11 -15.16
N ASN A 960 -9.54 27.08 -14.81
CA ASN A 960 -8.51 26.65 -15.75
C ASN A 960 -8.68 25.16 -16.06
N ILE A 961 -8.53 24.77 -17.31
CA ILE A 961 -8.66 23.38 -17.75
C ILE A 961 -7.33 22.93 -18.35
N SER A 962 -6.77 21.83 -17.83
CA SER A 962 -5.56 21.21 -18.34
C SER A 962 -5.81 19.72 -18.64
N LYS A 963 -5.53 19.27 -19.84
CA LYS A 963 -5.57 17.85 -20.19
C LYS A 963 -4.27 17.22 -19.74
N VAL A 964 -4.34 16.27 -18.80
CA VAL A 964 -3.16 15.63 -18.18
C VAL A 964 -2.91 14.24 -18.77
N LEU A 965 -3.96 13.50 -19.13
CA LEU A 965 -3.89 12.24 -19.88
C LEU A 965 -4.76 12.29 -21.12
#